data_e8add7a88a0db7f055ada547a7eddb60
#
_entry.id   e8add7a88a0db7f055ada547a7eddb60
#
_cell.length_a   1.000
_cell.length_b   1.000
_cell.length_c   1.000
_cell.angle_alpha   90.00
_cell.angle_beta   90.00
_cell.angle_gamma   90.00
#
_symmetry.space_group_name_H-M   'P 1'
#
loop_
_entity.id
_entity.type
_entity.pdbx_description
1 polymer ?
#
loop_
_entity_poly.entity_id
_entity_poly.type
_entity_poly.pdbx_seq_one_letter_code
_entity_poly.pdbx_strand_id
1 'polypeptide(L)'
;MKALSNRGNQIFNYLLGQRNYVPVKEIARQMHLSEKTIYRDLKILEKDLKSEGIYLKKRPGVGILLDLTKDQMIKLNIEFLSLNKKVVPSLSVEARRMKILTNLLYDSPAETSINKLSETYFIGKASIVNDLKIIEEWIQPFNLQLEKNKNGTRLIGREGDIRKAMIHLINELINEESEMEKEIDFRIEQTTLCELVNQFGQQNVGIIKQILDETESKLGYLIGDPYYINMFTHLLICIKRIKKGNIVYQEDITYNLTIMDQKAYAISKEMAEKITKQFELVLPKEEIYFIYQYLISSGVCVTSLNFETTNLLSRVNPESRVIAEELIKTVSNITKLDLKGDKELYEGLIIHLKPMLNRVKYQITIKNPLLEELYKEYPFVFVAVSLGMISIRRTHQLNDISQDEISYLLLHFQVAIEKKIKKKRVILVCSTGIGTSHLLKNRINRSFPEWEIVDVVSASWLNRSLDLADIDLIISTVKLHQNNLPIAYVSTLLNENDVKHIKEKFVEDGLKKEMDSLSFPLLKKYLCSDYLFMGLEELEKENHIDKILNKMIDKTNLNKKLPNEKIVSEVKVSSQLSVFLLNTKLVKQPAVGINITKDLTLAEDRLEIVIAFKSETMLNDLLVEVFSLATHKELFERLTQVKTLLELEEVLI
;
A
#
# COMPACT_ATOMS: atom_id res chain seq x y z
N MET A 1 -21.79 2.42 36.13
CA MET A 1 -22.51 1.10 36.23
C MET A 1 -22.33 0.50 37.62
N LYS A 2 -23.40 0.01 38.28
CA LYS A 2 -23.25 -0.85 39.46
C LYS A 2 -22.37 -2.04 39.10
N ALA A 3 -21.48 -2.47 40.02
CA ALA A 3 -20.58 -3.57 39.75
C ALA A 3 -21.36 -4.87 39.41
N LEU A 4 -21.36 -5.24 38.13
CA LEU A 4 -21.89 -6.51 37.69
C LEU A 4 -21.10 -7.66 38.30
N SER A 5 -21.74 -8.82 38.51
CA SER A 5 -20.99 -10.01 38.92
C SER A 5 -19.92 -10.39 37.89
N ASN A 6 -18.82 -11.05 38.30
CA ASN A 6 -17.74 -11.44 37.37
C ASN A 6 -18.26 -12.18 36.11
N ARG A 7 -19.24 -13.08 36.27
CA ARG A 7 -19.86 -13.81 35.17
C ARG A 7 -20.81 -12.93 34.37
N GLY A 8 -21.58 -12.05 35.05
CA GLY A 8 -22.41 -11.06 34.39
C GLY A 8 -21.61 -10.15 33.48
N ASN A 9 -20.44 -9.70 33.91
CA ASN A 9 -19.50 -8.93 33.10
C ASN A 9 -18.99 -9.72 31.87
N GLN A 10 -18.63 -10.99 32.03
CA GLN A 10 -18.19 -11.83 30.90
C GLN A 10 -19.29 -12.00 29.85
N ILE A 11 -20.54 -12.28 30.28
CA ILE A 11 -21.67 -12.42 29.36
C ILE A 11 -21.99 -11.08 28.68
N PHE A 12 -21.98 -9.98 29.44
CA PHE A 12 -22.19 -8.64 28.92
C PHE A 12 -21.18 -8.27 27.84
N ASN A 13 -19.91 -8.52 28.12
CA ASN A 13 -18.80 -8.24 27.23
C ASN A 13 -18.86 -9.08 25.95
N TYR A 14 -19.22 -10.34 26.07
CA TYR A 14 -19.43 -11.21 24.91
C TYR A 14 -20.57 -10.69 24.03
N LEU A 15 -21.72 -10.30 24.63
CA LEU A 15 -22.86 -9.76 23.91
C LEU A 15 -22.58 -8.37 23.31
N LEU A 16 -21.76 -7.56 23.95
CA LEU A 16 -21.35 -6.22 23.47
C LEU A 16 -20.59 -6.30 22.12
N GLY A 17 -19.79 -7.38 21.95
CA GLY A 17 -19.08 -7.65 20.70
C GLY A 17 -19.94 -8.28 19.60
N GLN A 18 -21.24 -8.57 19.85
CA GLN A 18 -22.11 -9.26 18.88
C GLN A 18 -23.09 -8.29 18.23
N ARG A 19 -23.19 -8.31 16.91
CA ARG A 19 -24.16 -7.50 16.13
C ARG A 19 -25.47 -8.23 15.83
N ASN A 20 -25.46 -9.55 15.94
CA ASN A 20 -26.59 -10.42 15.64
C ASN A 20 -27.10 -11.12 16.88
N TYR A 21 -28.29 -11.70 16.80
CA TYR A 21 -28.84 -12.54 17.88
C TYR A 21 -27.95 -13.75 18.11
N VAL A 22 -27.51 -13.96 19.37
CA VAL A 22 -26.66 -15.08 19.76
C VAL A 22 -27.51 -16.12 20.49
N PRO A 23 -27.53 -17.40 20.05
CA PRO A 23 -28.20 -18.48 20.75
C PRO A 23 -27.61 -18.70 22.15
N VAL A 24 -28.45 -18.96 23.16
CA VAL A 24 -28.01 -19.23 24.53
C VAL A 24 -27.03 -20.40 24.61
N LYS A 25 -27.22 -21.40 23.74
CA LYS A 25 -26.31 -22.56 23.59
C LYS A 25 -24.88 -22.14 23.21
N GLU A 26 -24.76 -21.12 22.38
CA GLU A 26 -23.45 -20.59 21.95
C GLU A 26 -22.77 -19.80 23.10
N ILE A 27 -23.56 -18.97 23.81
CA ILE A 27 -23.06 -18.29 25.03
C ILE A 27 -22.59 -19.32 26.07
N ALA A 28 -23.36 -20.39 26.25
CA ALA A 28 -23.02 -21.48 27.19
C ALA A 28 -21.72 -22.18 26.80
N ARG A 29 -21.52 -22.45 25.49
CA ARG A 29 -20.28 -23.05 24.96
C ARG A 29 -19.09 -22.13 25.18
N GLN A 30 -19.23 -20.85 24.87
CA GLN A 30 -18.16 -19.86 24.99
C GLN A 30 -17.75 -19.62 26.46
N MET A 31 -18.70 -19.69 27.38
CA MET A 31 -18.44 -19.50 28.82
C MET A 31 -18.11 -20.78 29.56
N HIS A 32 -18.09 -21.94 28.88
CA HIS A 32 -17.91 -23.27 29.48
C HIS A 32 -18.90 -23.56 30.61
N LEU A 33 -20.18 -23.14 30.43
CA LEU A 33 -21.26 -23.28 31.41
C LEU A 33 -22.48 -24.00 30.82
N SER A 34 -23.38 -24.48 31.70
CA SER A 34 -24.66 -25.05 31.29
C SER A 34 -25.63 -23.94 30.81
N GLU A 35 -26.48 -24.20 29.80
CA GLU A 35 -27.51 -23.27 29.34
C GLU A 35 -28.41 -22.78 30.48
N LYS A 36 -28.74 -23.66 31.44
CA LYS A 36 -29.52 -23.33 32.64
C LYS A 36 -28.83 -22.27 33.50
N THR A 37 -27.51 -22.32 33.58
CA THR A 37 -26.70 -21.34 34.32
C THR A 37 -26.71 -20.00 33.58
N ILE A 38 -26.53 -20.02 32.28
CA ILE A 38 -26.59 -18.80 31.44
C ILE A 38 -27.96 -18.13 31.50
N TYR A 39 -29.06 -18.88 31.43
CA TYR A 39 -30.42 -18.30 31.58
C TYR A 39 -30.61 -17.58 32.92
N ARG A 40 -30.06 -18.14 34.03
CA ARG A 40 -30.14 -17.52 35.35
C ARG A 40 -29.27 -16.23 35.39
N ASP A 41 -28.07 -16.29 34.87
CA ASP A 41 -27.14 -15.17 34.87
C ASP A 41 -27.64 -14.03 33.94
N LEU A 42 -28.24 -14.35 32.77
CA LEU A 42 -28.90 -13.41 31.89
C LEU A 42 -30.07 -12.70 32.54
N LYS A 43 -30.84 -13.37 33.40
CA LYS A 43 -31.97 -12.76 34.13
C LYS A 43 -31.50 -11.73 35.16
N ILE A 44 -30.36 -11.99 35.80
CA ILE A 44 -29.69 -11.03 36.71
C ILE A 44 -29.15 -9.87 35.93
N LEU A 45 -28.40 -10.15 34.88
CA LEU A 45 -27.80 -9.14 33.97
C LEU A 45 -28.86 -8.20 33.40
N GLU A 46 -30.01 -8.72 32.95
CA GLU A 46 -31.13 -7.93 32.41
C GLU A 46 -31.68 -6.93 33.45
N LYS A 47 -31.77 -7.36 34.71
CA LYS A 47 -32.22 -6.50 35.80
C LYS A 47 -31.24 -5.36 36.08
N ASP A 48 -29.96 -5.68 36.05
CA ASP A 48 -28.89 -4.72 36.33
C ASP A 48 -28.75 -3.72 35.18
N LEU A 49 -28.81 -4.17 33.92
CA LEU A 49 -28.73 -3.33 32.72
C LEU A 49 -29.94 -2.40 32.55
N LYS A 50 -31.11 -2.84 32.96
CA LYS A 50 -32.38 -2.02 32.88
C LYS A 50 -32.27 -0.75 33.71
N SER A 51 -31.52 -0.75 34.81
CA SER A 51 -31.28 0.45 35.62
C SER A 51 -30.45 1.51 34.93
N GLU A 52 -29.68 1.11 33.90
CA GLU A 52 -28.81 2.00 33.08
C GLU A 52 -29.44 2.30 31.68
N GLY A 53 -30.69 1.90 31.47
CA GLY A 53 -31.40 2.14 30.21
C GLY A 53 -30.98 1.22 29.07
N ILE A 54 -30.30 0.09 29.38
CA ILE A 54 -29.83 -0.89 28.40
C ILE A 54 -30.76 -2.11 28.43
N TYR A 55 -31.16 -2.61 27.28
CA TYR A 55 -32.14 -3.69 27.16
C TYR A 55 -31.58 -4.90 26.41
N LEU A 56 -32.01 -6.11 26.83
CA LEU A 56 -31.73 -7.35 26.12
C LEU A 56 -32.92 -7.69 25.23
N LYS A 57 -32.77 -7.63 23.90
CA LYS A 57 -33.75 -8.16 22.95
C LYS A 57 -33.63 -9.68 22.89
N LYS A 58 -34.76 -10.37 23.15
CA LYS A 58 -34.84 -11.83 23.11
C LYS A 58 -35.81 -12.24 22.00
N ARG A 59 -35.35 -13.10 21.09
CA ARG A 59 -36.19 -13.73 20.07
C ARG A 59 -36.26 -15.24 20.32
N PRO A 60 -37.43 -15.81 20.58
CA PRO A 60 -37.59 -17.25 20.76
C PRO A 60 -37.05 -18.03 19.56
N GLY A 61 -36.24 -19.05 19.80
CA GLY A 61 -35.64 -19.87 18.75
C GLY A 61 -34.45 -19.24 18.00
N VAL A 62 -34.18 -17.95 18.18
CA VAL A 62 -33.09 -17.23 17.49
C VAL A 62 -31.93 -16.89 18.46
N GLY A 63 -32.25 -16.23 19.58
CA GLY A 63 -31.21 -15.86 20.53
C GLY A 63 -31.43 -14.53 21.26
N ILE A 64 -30.37 -13.96 21.74
CA ILE A 64 -30.32 -12.74 22.56
C ILE A 64 -29.39 -11.72 21.89
N LEU A 65 -29.80 -10.45 21.88
CA LEU A 65 -29.03 -9.32 21.38
C LEU A 65 -29.10 -8.16 22.39
N LEU A 66 -27.99 -7.45 22.57
CA LEU A 66 -27.95 -6.23 23.37
C LEU A 66 -28.52 -5.06 22.55
N ASP A 67 -29.54 -4.41 23.07
CA ASP A 67 -30.17 -3.24 22.40
C ASP A 67 -29.54 -1.95 22.92
N LEU A 68 -28.66 -1.36 22.14
CA LEU A 68 -27.89 -0.17 22.46
C LEU A 68 -28.17 0.95 21.48
N THR A 69 -28.34 2.17 21.97
CA THR A 69 -28.29 3.38 21.12
C THR A 69 -26.83 3.68 20.71
N LYS A 70 -26.64 4.44 19.62
CA LYS A 70 -25.31 4.85 19.16
C LYS A 70 -24.50 5.51 20.27
N ASP A 71 -25.09 6.42 21.05
CA ASP A 71 -24.44 7.11 22.16
C ASP A 71 -24.08 6.16 23.33
N GLN A 72 -24.95 5.18 23.62
CA GLN A 72 -24.67 4.16 24.62
C GLN A 72 -23.53 3.25 24.17
N MET A 73 -23.47 2.88 22.89
CA MET A 73 -22.42 2.06 22.32
C MET A 73 -21.07 2.75 22.43
N ILE A 74 -20.99 4.04 22.10
CA ILE A 74 -19.78 4.85 22.24
C ILE A 74 -19.36 4.95 23.69
N LYS A 75 -20.28 5.26 24.61
CA LYS A 75 -20.01 5.42 26.02
C LYS A 75 -19.56 4.12 26.70
N LEU A 76 -20.19 3.00 26.35
CA LEU A 76 -19.86 1.69 26.90
C LEU A 76 -18.56 1.14 26.32
N ASN A 77 -18.27 1.33 25.05
CA ASN A 77 -16.97 0.97 24.49
C ASN A 77 -15.83 1.74 25.17
N ILE A 78 -16.03 3.02 25.49
CA ILE A 78 -15.04 3.85 26.19
C ILE A 78 -14.86 3.38 27.67
N GLU A 79 -15.96 3.11 28.40
CA GLU A 79 -15.89 2.53 29.77
C GLU A 79 -15.30 1.11 29.75
N PHE A 80 -15.67 0.30 28.78
CA PHE A 80 -15.17 -1.07 28.61
C PHE A 80 -13.65 -1.12 28.40
N LEU A 81 -13.12 -0.21 27.58
CA LEU A 81 -11.68 -0.07 27.35
C LEU A 81 -10.93 0.41 28.61
N SER A 82 -11.60 1.18 29.47
CA SER A 82 -11.01 1.67 30.74
C SER A 82 -11.08 0.64 31.89
N LEU A 83 -12.07 -0.23 31.90
CA LEU A 83 -12.29 -1.24 32.97
C LEU A 83 -11.54 -2.55 32.74
N ASN A 84 -11.19 -2.90 31.50
CA ASN A 84 -10.52 -4.16 31.16
C ASN A 84 -9.01 -4.22 31.49
N LYS A 85 -8.49 -3.27 32.25
CA LYS A 85 -7.09 -3.34 32.75
C LYS A 85 -6.78 -4.51 33.70
N LYS A 86 -7.76 -5.38 34.06
CA LYS A 86 -7.55 -6.42 35.11
C LYS A 86 -7.88 -7.87 34.72
N VAL A 87 -8.38 -8.18 33.53
CA VAL A 87 -8.53 -9.58 33.11
C VAL A 87 -7.88 -9.74 31.76
N VAL A 88 -6.65 -10.22 31.75
CA VAL A 88 -5.91 -10.56 30.52
C VAL A 88 -6.48 -11.89 30.02
N PRO A 89 -7.25 -11.94 28.91
CA PRO A 89 -7.43 -13.19 28.17
C PRO A 89 -6.03 -13.66 27.79
N SER A 90 -5.82 -14.96 27.62
CA SER A 90 -4.54 -15.47 27.10
C SER A 90 -4.30 -14.81 25.75
N LEU A 91 -3.47 -13.77 25.72
CA LEU A 91 -3.10 -13.07 24.50
C LEU A 91 -2.46 -14.10 23.56
N SER A 92 -2.82 -14.07 22.28
CA SER A 92 -2.07 -14.82 21.28
C SER A 92 -0.58 -14.45 21.38
N VAL A 93 0.28 -15.28 20.86
CA VAL A 93 1.73 -15.03 20.91
C VAL A 93 2.04 -13.70 20.21
N GLU A 94 1.39 -13.44 19.09
CA GLU A 94 1.52 -12.23 18.28
C GLU A 94 1.03 -10.99 19.05
N ALA A 95 -0.18 -11.02 19.58
CA ALA A 95 -0.75 -9.92 20.36
C ALA A 95 0.10 -9.58 21.60
N ARG A 96 0.71 -10.57 22.23
CA ARG A 96 1.64 -10.38 23.33
C ARG A 96 2.92 -9.68 22.88
N ARG A 97 3.53 -10.14 21.77
CA ARG A 97 4.74 -9.51 21.20
C ARG A 97 4.49 -8.06 20.82
N MET A 98 3.38 -7.79 20.15
CA MET A 98 2.98 -6.43 19.80
C MET A 98 2.83 -5.54 21.03
N LYS A 99 2.25 -6.06 22.11
CA LYS A 99 2.09 -5.31 23.36
C LYS A 99 3.42 -5.06 24.09
N ILE A 100 4.35 -6.03 24.08
CA ILE A 100 5.70 -5.84 24.60
C ILE A 100 6.45 -4.79 23.78
N LEU A 101 6.40 -4.89 22.46
CA LEU A 101 7.00 -3.94 21.52
C LEU A 101 6.44 -2.53 21.73
N THR A 102 5.12 -2.40 21.81
CA THR A 102 4.45 -1.12 22.09
C THR A 102 5.01 -0.50 23.38
N ASN A 103 5.08 -1.27 24.47
CA ASN A 103 5.59 -0.75 25.74
C ASN A 103 7.07 -0.35 25.64
N LEU A 104 7.90 -1.15 24.96
CA LEU A 104 9.32 -0.84 24.79
C LEU A 104 9.53 0.47 24.00
N LEU A 105 8.78 0.68 22.92
CA LEU A 105 8.83 1.90 22.12
C LEU A 105 8.33 3.13 22.90
N TYR A 106 7.15 3.01 23.54
CA TYR A 106 6.56 4.12 24.26
C TYR A 106 7.33 4.51 25.52
N ASP A 107 7.92 3.54 26.21
CA ASP A 107 8.63 3.77 27.47
C ASP A 107 10.14 3.99 27.30
N SER A 108 10.67 3.81 26.07
CA SER A 108 12.09 4.07 25.79
C SER A 108 12.50 5.48 26.27
N PRO A 109 13.67 5.62 26.87
CA PRO A 109 14.71 4.64 27.16
C PRO A 109 14.56 3.89 28.49
N ALA A 110 13.36 3.83 29.09
CA ALA A 110 13.13 3.17 30.37
C ALA A 110 13.41 1.66 30.28
N GLU A 111 13.99 1.12 31.35
CA GLU A 111 14.34 -0.30 31.45
C GLU A 111 13.15 -1.15 31.88
N THR A 112 13.04 -2.36 31.32
CA THR A 112 12.17 -3.44 31.77
C THR A 112 12.99 -4.68 32.02
N SER A 113 12.45 -5.68 32.74
CA SER A 113 13.15 -6.94 32.96
C SER A 113 12.35 -8.13 32.48
N ILE A 114 13.06 -9.22 32.11
CA ILE A 114 12.43 -10.49 31.75
C ILE A 114 11.50 -10.99 32.87
N ASN A 115 11.88 -10.78 34.16
CA ASN A 115 11.05 -11.12 35.28
C ASN A 115 9.75 -10.33 35.29
N LYS A 116 9.83 -9.00 35.16
CA LYS A 116 8.67 -8.11 35.11
C LYS A 116 7.74 -8.47 33.96
N LEU A 117 8.29 -8.72 32.75
CA LEU A 117 7.50 -9.14 31.59
C LEU A 117 6.87 -10.52 31.81
N SER A 118 7.62 -11.48 32.38
CA SER A 118 7.12 -12.82 32.73
C SER A 118 5.93 -12.75 33.69
N GLU A 119 6.02 -11.93 34.71
CA GLU A 119 4.95 -11.69 35.69
C GLU A 119 3.76 -10.95 35.09
N THR A 120 4.02 -9.92 34.26
CA THR A 120 2.97 -9.10 33.61
C THR A 120 2.11 -9.93 32.65
N TYR A 121 2.74 -10.82 31.89
CA TYR A 121 2.05 -11.62 30.86
C TYR A 121 1.76 -13.07 31.30
N PHE A 122 2.12 -13.47 32.53
CA PHE A 122 1.91 -14.80 33.08
C PHE A 122 2.49 -15.93 32.23
N ILE A 123 3.69 -15.72 31.68
CA ILE A 123 4.40 -16.72 30.84
C ILE A 123 5.83 -16.96 31.32
N GLY A 124 6.39 -18.10 30.90
CA GLY A 124 7.75 -18.49 31.26
C GLY A 124 8.81 -17.52 30.70
N LYS A 125 9.90 -17.33 31.45
CA LYS A 125 11.04 -16.47 31.09
C LYS A 125 11.63 -16.84 29.73
N ALA A 126 11.71 -18.12 29.37
CA ALA A 126 12.20 -18.60 28.09
C ALA A 126 11.35 -18.08 26.93
N SER A 127 10.02 -18.02 27.10
CA SER A 127 9.10 -17.45 26.08
C SER A 127 9.31 -15.95 25.91
N ILE A 128 9.52 -15.20 27.01
CA ILE A 128 9.86 -13.77 26.96
C ILE A 128 11.19 -13.54 26.21
N VAL A 129 12.20 -14.37 26.46
CA VAL A 129 13.49 -14.28 25.75
C VAL A 129 13.30 -14.46 24.24
N ASN A 130 12.47 -15.44 23.83
CA ASN A 130 12.16 -15.67 22.42
C ASN A 130 11.34 -14.51 21.83
N ASP A 131 10.37 -13.97 22.57
CA ASP A 131 9.61 -12.80 22.12
C ASP A 131 10.52 -11.58 21.92
N LEU A 132 11.44 -11.32 22.85
CA LEU A 132 12.41 -10.22 22.74
C LEU A 132 13.38 -10.41 21.56
N LYS A 133 13.71 -11.65 21.17
CA LYS A 133 14.52 -11.93 19.99
C LYS A 133 13.78 -11.54 18.69
N ILE A 134 12.52 -11.90 18.57
CA ILE A 134 11.68 -11.54 17.41
C ILE A 134 11.45 -10.02 17.36
N ILE A 135 11.26 -9.38 18.52
CA ILE A 135 11.17 -7.92 18.60
C ILE A 135 12.48 -7.26 18.15
N GLU A 136 13.64 -7.83 18.48
CA GLU A 136 14.95 -7.34 18.05
C GLU A 136 15.09 -7.39 16.53
N GLU A 137 14.59 -8.44 15.87
CA GLU A 137 14.53 -8.56 14.41
C GLU A 137 13.56 -7.51 13.81
N TRP A 138 12.40 -7.28 14.43
CA TRP A 138 11.42 -6.29 13.98
C TRP A 138 11.93 -4.83 14.06
N ILE A 139 12.69 -4.48 15.10
CA ILE A 139 13.20 -3.09 15.27
C ILE A 139 14.45 -2.80 14.44
N GLN A 140 15.14 -3.81 13.93
CA GLN A 140 16.40 -3.66 13.18
C GLN A 140 16.30 -2.73 11.96
N PRO A 141 15.25 -2.80 11.11
CA PRO A 141 15.10 -1.89 9.97
C PRO A 141 15.00 -0.41 10.34
N PHE A 142 14.68 -0.10 11.59
CA PHE A 142 14.58 1.27 12.12
C PHE A 142 15.87 1.77 12.76
N ASN A 143 17.00 1.06 12.64
CA ASN A 143 18.26 1.35 13.32
C ASN A 143 18.14 1.41 14.85
N LEU A 144 17.24 0.62 15.42
CA LEU A 144 17.00 0.50 16.85
C LEU A 144 17.62 -0.79 17.39
N GLN A 145 18.01 -0.78 18.66
CA GLN A 145 18.65 -1.91 19.34
C GLN A 145 18.04 -2.17 20.71
N LEU A 146 18.04 -3.43 21.15
CA LEU A 146 17.76 -3.81 22.53
C LEU A 146 19.07 -3.92 23.32
N GLU A 147 19.33 -2.97 24.19
CA GLU A 147 20.41 -3.07 25.17
C GLU A 147 19.96 -3.97 26.34
N LYS A 148 20.75 -5.02 26.57
CA LYS A 148 20.50 -6.00 27.65
C LYS A 148 21.63 -5.87 28.68
N ASN A 149 21.32 -5.46 29.88
CA ASN A 149 22.29 -5.29 30.98
C ASN A 149 21.79 -5.96 32.26
N LYS A 150 22.58 -5.83 33.36
CA LYS A 150 22.22 -6.42 34.68
C LYS A 150 20.94 -5.85 35.28
N ASN A 151 20.57 -4.63 34.90
CA ASN A 151 19.39 -3.92 35.40
C ASN A 151 18.13 -4.29 34.59
N GLY A 152 18.29 -4.73 33.35
CA GLY A 152 17.17 -5.10 32.48
C GLY A 152 17.44 -5.02 31.00
N THR A 153 16.36 -4.82 30.26
CA THR A 153 16.35 -4.63 28.81
C THR A 153 15.71 -3.27 28.50
N ARG A 154 16.33 -2.48 27.65
CA ARG A 154 15.80 -1.21 27.15
C ARG A 154 16.00 -1.08 25.65
N LEU A 155 15.11 -0.34 25.03
CA LEU A 155 15.24 0.03 23.63
C LEU A 155 16.03 1.32 23.51
N ILE A 156 17.06 1.32 22.67
CA ILE A 156 17.93 2.46 22.41
C ILE A 156 17.98 2.77 20.92
N GLY A 157 18.10 4.06 20.58
CA GLY A 157 18.21 4.59 19.23
C GLY A 157 17.96 6.09 19.22
N ARG A 158 17.99 6.70 18.04
CA ARG A 158 17.65 8.11 17.85
C ARG A 158 16.16 8.31 18.05
N GLU A 159 15.75 9.41 18.66
CA GLU A 159 14.33 9.70 18.91
C GLU A 159 13.48 9.69 17.62
N GLY A 160 14.03 10.22 16.51
CA GLY A 160 13.36 10.17 15.21
C GLY A 160 13.10 8.75 14.70
N ASP A 161 14.03 7.82 14.92
CA ASP A 161 13.91 6.42 14.51
C ASP A 161 12.91 5.67 15.41
N ILE A 162 12.87 5.98 16.70
CA ILE A 162 11.86 5.47 17.64
C ILE A 162 10.46 5.89 17.19
N ARG A 163 10.27 7.17 16.82
CA ARG A 163 8.97 7.67 16.35
C ARG A 163 8.55 7.05 15.03
N LYS A 164 9.48 6.80 14.09
CA LYS A 164 9.20 6.07 12.85
C LYS A 164 8.71 4.64 13.13
N ALA A 165 9.39 3.94 14.04
CA ALA A 165 8.97 2.60 14.46
C ALA A 165 7.58 2.61 15.12
N MET A 166 7.26 3.64 15.94
CA MET A 166 5.94 3.79 16.56
C MET A 166 4.83 4.01 15.53
N ILE A 167 5.08 4.85 14.51
CA ILE A 167 4.13 5.08 13.42
C ILE A 167 3.89 3.79 12.64
N HIS A 168 4.96 3.05 12.31
CA HIS A 168 4.85 1.78 11.61
C HIS A 168 4.02 0.76 12.41
N LEU A 169 4.30 0.63 13.71
CA LEU A 169 3.55 -0.24 14.61
C LEU A 169 2.06 0.12 14.66
N ILE A 170 1.70 1.40 14.75
CA ILE A 170 0.30 1.85 14.76
C ILE A 170 -0.38 1.48 13.43
N ASN A 171 0.30 1.67 12.31
CA ASN A 171 -0.22 1.29 10.99
C ASN A 171 -0.42 -0.22 10.85
N GLU A 172 0.44 -1.06 11.42
CA GLU A 172 0.23 -2.52 11.48
C GLU A 172 -0.99 -2.89 12.32
N LEU A 173 -1.14 -2.31 13.50
CA LEU A 173 -2.29 -2.56 14.40
C LEU A 173 -3.63 -2.17 13.76
N ILE A 174 -3.65 -1.12 12.95
CA ILE A 174 -4.84 -0.69 12.21
C ILE A 174 -5.21 -1.71 11.13
N ASN A 175 -4.24 -2.26 10.40
CA ASN A 175 -4.48 -3.18 9.30
C ASN A 175 -4.97 -4.56 9.75
N GLU A 176 -4.57 -5.05 10.95
CA GLU A 176 -5.02 -6.35 11.48
C GLU A 176 -6.52 -6.41 11.80
N GLU A 177 -7.18 -5.27 12.04
CA GLU A 177 -8.59 -5.19 12.43
C GLU A 177 -9.57 -4.86 11.27
N SER A 178 -9.10 -4.73 10.02
CA SER A 178 -9.84 -4.10 8.91
C SER A 178 -10.86 -4.98 8.16
N GLU A 179 -11.22 -6.18 8.62
CA GLU A 179 -12.29 -7.00 8.01
C GLU A 179 -13.74 -6.58 8.38
N MET A 180 -13.92 -5.50 9.13
CA MET A 180 -15.25 -5.02 9.51
C MET A 180 -15.75 -3.90 8.61
N GLU A 181 -17.01 -3.99 8.19
CA GLU A 181 -17.73 -3.03 7.33
C GLU A 181 -17.52 -1.57 7.75
N LYS A 182 -17.14 -0.75 6.79
CA LYS A 182 -16.88 0.69 6.91
C LYS A 182 -18.18 1.47 7.09
N GLU A 183 -18.54 1.85 8.30
CA GLU A 183 -19.44 2.97 8.52
C GLU A 183 -18.64 4.30 8.46
N ILE A 184 -18.82 5.01 7.36
CA ILE A 184 -18.13 6.28 7.07
C ILE A 184 -18.96 7.42 7.67
N ASP A 185 -18.66 7.81 8.91
CA ASP A 185 -19.19 9.06 9.48
C ASP A 185 -18.06 9.98 10.02
N PHE A 186 -16.81 9.54 9.93
CA PHE A 186 -15.62 10.30 10.32
C PHE A 186 -14.50 10.08 9.31
N ARG A 187 -13.72 11.10 9.08
CA ARG A 187 -12.53 11.13 8.23
C ARG A 187 -11.44 10.14 8.66
N ILE A 188 -11.52 9.65 9.89
CA ILE A 188 -10.68 8.60 10.44
C ILE A 188 -11.57 7.37 10.63
N GLU A 189 -11.19 6.25 10.10
CA GLU A 189 -11.87 4.97 10.29
C GLU A 189 -12.07 4.68 11.79
N GLN A 190 -13.22 4.13 12.15
CA GLN A 190 -13.58 3.97 13.57
C GLN A 190 -12.60 3.06 14.32
N THR A 191 -12.07 2.03 13.67
CA THR A 191 -11.02 1.14 14.21
C THR A 191 -9.74 1.91 14.51
N THR A 192 -9.28 2.74 13.57
CA THR A 192 -8.13 3.64 13.73
C THR A 192 -8.33 4.61 14.88
N LEU A 193 -9.51 5.24 14.94
CA LEU A 193 -9.83 6.17 16.01
C LEU A 193 -9.85 5.49 17.38
N CYS A 194 -10.43 4.30 17.49
CA CYS A 194 -10.43 3.50 18.70
C CYS A 194 -9.01 3.18 19.17
N GLU A 195 -8.12 2.75 18.26
CA GLU A 195 -6.74 2.46 18.62
C GLU A 195 -5.98 3.71 19.07
N LEU A 196 -6.15 4.84 18.39
CA LEU A 196 -5.56 6.12 18.81
C LEU A 196 -6.09 6.55 20.19
N VAL A 197 -7.37 6.40 20.46
CA VAL A 197 -7.96 6.68 21.79
C VAL A 197 -7.39 5.75 22.85
N ASN A 198 -7.22 4.47 22.54
CA ASN A 198 -6.61 3.49 23.46
C ASN A 198 -5.17 3.87 23.83
N GLN A 199 -4.39 4.27 22.84
CA GLN A 199 -2.96 4.58 23.02
C GLN A 199 -2.72 5.97 23.63
N PHE A 200 -3.52 6.96 23.30
CA PHE A 200 -3.26 8.36 23.63
C PHE A 200 -4.31 9.01 24.55
N GLY A 201 -5.46 8.40 24.70
CA GLY A 201 -6.60 8.90 25.48
C GLY A 201 -7.52 9.84 24.70
N GLN A 202 -8.82 9.76 24.97
CA GLN A 202 -9.88 10.48 24.26
C GLN A 202 -9.67 12.01 24.24
N GLN A 203 -9.27 12.59 25.37
CA GLN A 203 -9.06 14.04 25.50
C GLN A 203 -7.95 14.51 24.56
N ASN A 204 -6.80 13.83 24.53
CA ASN A 204 -5.68 14.19 23.67
C ASN A 204 -6.05 14.08 22.18
N VAL A 205 -6.75 13.01 21.82
CA VAL A 205 -7.26 12.77 20.46
C VAL A 205 -8.21 13.90 20.04
N GLY A 206 -9.16 14.29 20.91
CA GLY A 206 -10.10 15.39 20.63
C GLY A 206 -9.41 16.75 20.42
N ILE A 207 -8.42 17.07 21.26
CA ILE A 207 -7.65 18.34 21.15
C ILE A 207 -6.88 18.39 19.83
N ILE A 208 -6.18 17.31 19.46
CA ILE A 208 -5.41 17.28 18.20
C ILE A 208 -6.32 17.36 16.99
N LYS A 209 -7.49 16.71 17.03
CA LYS A 209 -8.50 16.85 15.97
C LYS A 209 -8.89 18.30 15.77
N GLN A 210 -9.25 18.99 16.83
CA GLN A 210 -9.61 20.40 16.77
C GLN A 210 -8.48 21.27 16.18
N ILE A 211 -7.23 21.05 16.60
CA ILE A 211 -6.07 21.81 16.09
C ILE A 211 -5.90 21.58 14.58
N LEU A 212 -6.08 20.34 14.09
CA LEU A 212 -5.98 20.03 12.66
C LEU A 212 -7.12 20.65 11.86
N ASP A 213 -8.38 20.58 12.34
CA ASP A 213 -9.54 21.20 11.69
C ASP A 213 -9.37 22.71 11.54
N GLU A 214 -8.85 23.39 12.59
CA GLU A 214 -8.52 24.81 12.54
C GLU A 214 -7.35 25.11 11.60
N THR A 215 -6.40 24.21 11.49
CA THR A 215 -5.25 24.33 10.59
C THR A 215 -5.70 24.25 9.12
N GLU A 216 -6.56 23.31 8.77
CA GLU A 216 -7.14 23.19 7.43
C GLU A 216 -7.93 24.44 7.04
N SER A 217 -8.71 24.99 7.98
CA SER A 217 -9.41 26.26 7.76
C SER A 217 -8.47 27.41 7.39
N LYS A 218 -7.26 27.45 7.98
CA LYS A 218 -6.23 28.47 7.67
C LYS A 218 -5.48 28.18 6.37
N LEU A 219 -5.27 26.91 6.05
CA LEU A 219 -4.68 26.48 4.79
C LEU A 219 -5.58 26.82 3.61
N GLY A 220 -6.90 26.80 3.82
CA GLY A 220 -7.93 26.99 2.80
C GLY A 220 -8.14 25.77 1.93
N TYR A 221 -7.66 24.59 2.36
CA TYR A 221 -7.90 23.30 1.72
C TYR A 221 -7.86 22.17 2.76
N LEU A 222 -8.47 21.04 2.42
CA LEU A 222 -8.41 19.83 3.24
C LEU A 222 -7.15 19.02 2.92
N ILE A 223 -6.52 18.52 3.96
CA ILE A 223 -5.41 17.56 3.85
C ILE A 223 -6.00 16.22 3.39
N GLY A 224 -5.43 15.52 2.42
CA GLY A 224 -5.89 14.19 1.98
C GLY A 224 -5.89 13.17 3.13
N ASP A 225 -6.88 12.27 3.17
CA ASP A 225 -7.10 11.39 4.32
C ASP A 225 -5.88 10.58 4.78
N PRO A 226 -5.08 9.96 3.88
CA PRO A 226 -3.88 9.24 4.31
C PRO A 226 -2.86 10.15 5.01
N TYR A 227 -2.74 11.39 4.54
CA TYR A 227 -1.80 12.37 5.12
C TYR A 227 -2.33 12.97 6.42
N TYR A 228 -3.66 13.14 6.52
CA TYR A 228 -4.32 13.62 7.72
C TYR A 228 -4.10 12.65 8.88
N ILE A 229 -4.35 11.35 8.67
CA ILE A 229 -4.16 10.30 9.67
C ILE A 229 -2.70 10.22 10.09
N ASN A 230 -1.77 10.31 9.14
CA ASN A 230 -0.34 10.27 9.42
C ASN A 230 0.09 11.46 10.30
N MET A 231 -0.30 12.68 9.93
CA MET A 231 -0.03 13.89 10.71
C MET A 231 -0.67 13.84 12.09
N PHE A 232 -1.92 13.36 12.17
CA PHE A 232 -2.66 13.18 13.41
C PHE A 232 -1.92 12.26 14.38
N THR A 233 -1.55 11.07 13.90
CA THR A 233 -0.80 10.07 14.68
C THR A 233 0.55 10.61 15.13
N HIS A 234 1.24 11.30 14.21
CA HIS A 234 2.55 11.88 14.52
C HIS A 234 2.49 12.93 15.63
N LEU A 235 1.50 13.84 15.61
CA LEU A 235 1.33 14.83 16.67
C LEU A 235 1.04 14.18 18.02
N LEU A 236 0.22 13.14 18.06
CA LEU A 236 -0.06 12.39 19.28
C LEU A 236 1.20 11.72 19.86
N ILE A 237 2.01 11.08 18.99
CA ILE A 237 3.30 10.49 19.37
C ILE A 237 4.24 11.56 19.91
N CYS A 238 4.39 12.67 19.19
CA CYS A 238 5.23 13.79 19.55
C CYS A 238 4.90 14.28 20.97
N ILE A 239 3.64 14.60 21.25
CA ILE A 239 3.18 15.10 22.55
C ILE A 239 3.47 14.06 23.66
N LYS A 240 3.18 12.79 23.41
CA LYS A 240 3.41 11.72 24.39
C LYS A 240 4.90 11.55 24.72
N ARG A 241 5.77 11.66 23.71
CA ARG A 241 7.23 11.57 23.85
C ARG A 241 7.81 12.78 24.57
N ILE A 242 7.38 14.00 24.21
CA ILE A 242 7.84 15.23 24.85
C ILE A 242 7.41 15.27 26.34
N LYS A 243 6.18 14.85 26.67
CA LYS A 243 5.74 14.70 28.08
C LYS A 243 6.63 13.78 28.91
N LYS A 244 7.34 12.86 28.27
CA LYS A 244 8.33 11.97 28.90
C LYS A 244 9.77 12.54 28.87
N GLY A 245 9.97 13.75 28.36
CA GLY A 245 11.28 14.40 28.23
C GLY A 245 12.09 13.95 27.01
N ASN A 246 11.50 13.21 26.07
CA ASN A 246 12.16 12.75 24.87
C ASN A 246 11.92 13.72 23.71
N ILE A 247 12.97 14.41 23.30
CA ILE A 247 12.95 15.49 22.28
C ILE A 247 13.83 15.05 21.11
N VAL A 248 13.43 15.40 19.88
CA VAL A 248 14.28 15.23 18.70
C VAL A 248 15.32 16.34 18.69
N TYR A 249 16.59 15.97 18.76
CA TYR A 249 17.71 16.87 18.54
C TYR A 249 18.20 16.67 17.11
N GLN A 250 18.17 17.71 16.32
CA GLN A 250 18.73 17.69 14.98
C GLN A 250 19.89 18.69 14.95
N GLU A 251 21.11 18.18 14.94
CA GLU A 251 22.30 18.98 14.77
C GLU A 251 22.32 19.54 13.34
N ASP A 252 22.46 20.85 13.17
CA ASP A 252 22.65 21.60 11.92
C ASP A 252 21.46 21.62 10.92
N ILE A 253 20.31 22.10 11.34
CA ILE A 253 19.26 22.48 10.40
C ILE A 253 19.48 23.93 9.93
N THR A 254 20.05 24.09 8.74
CA THR A 254 20.02 25.36 8.02
C THR A 254 18.60 25.56 7.45
N TYR A 255 17.84 26.46 8.06
CA TYR A 255 16.48 26.83 7.62
C TYR A 255 16.55 27.73 6.38
N ASN A 256 16.70 27.14 5.20
CA ASN A 256 16.57 27.86 3.93
C ASN A 256 15.11 27.78 3.45
N LEU A 257 14.25 28.66 3.98
CA LEU A 257 12.83 28.71 3.64
C LEU A 257 12.61 29.59 2.40
N THR A 258 11.94 29.05 1.39
CA THR A 258 11.38 29.82 0.28
C THR A 258 10.19 30.66 0.77
N ILE A 259 9.71 31.64 -0.03
CA ILE A 259 8.54 32.49 0.35
C ILE A 259 7.30 31.64 0.67
N MET A 260 7.10 30.51 -0.05
CA MET A 260 5.95 29.60 0.20
C MET A 260 6.13 28.80 1.49
N ASP A 261 7.35 28.36 1.76
CA ASP A 261 7.68 27.62 2.96
C ASP A 261 7.50 28.47 4.22
N GLN A 262 7.70 29.80 4.13
CA GLN A 262 7.48 30.74 5.24
C GLN A 262 6.02 30.74 5.72
N LYS A 263 5.02 30.63 4.80
CA LYS A 263 3.60 30.55 5.17
C LYS A 263 3.30 29.24 5.91
N ALA A 264 3.76 28.11 5.40
CA ALA A 264 3.58 26.82 6.03
C ALA A 264 4.29 26.77 7.40
N TYR A 265 5.48 27.37 7.51
CA TYR A 265 6.21 27.46 8.76
C TYR A 265 5.50 28.35 9.79
N ALA A 266 4.89 29.46 9.36
CA ALA A 266 4.07 30.31 10.25
C ALA A 266 2.87 29.53 10.82
N ILE A 267 2.17 28.75 9.96
CA ILE A 267 1.06 27.89 10.40
C ILE A 267 1.57 26.82 11.38
N SER A 268 2.72 26.22 11.13
CA SER A 268 3.32 25.24 12.05
C SER A 268 3.66 25.83 13.42
N LYS A 269 4.10 27.09 13.48
CA LYS A 269 4.29 27.82 14.74
C LYS A 269 2.99 28.02 15.50
N GLU A 270 1.92 28.42 14.81
CA GLU A 270 0.62 28.58 15.44
C GLU A 270 0.05 27.26 15.97
N MET A 271 0.24 26.17 15.21
CA MET A 271 -0.10 24.82 15.71
C MET A 271 0.68 24.49 16.97
N ALA A 272 1.99 24.76 16.98
CA ALA A 272 2.86 24.52 18.13
C ALA A 272 2.46 25.34 19.35
N GLU A 273 2.08 26.60 19.16
CA GLU A 273 1.58 27.49 20.25
C GLU A 273 0.28 26.94 20.86
N LYS A 274 -0.65 26.42 20.01
CA LYS A 274 -1.88 25.78 20.48
C LYS A 274 -1.58 24.50 21.25
N ILE A 275 -0.69 23.66 20.74
CA ILE A 275 -0.25 22.43 21.42
C ILE A 275 0.39 22.79 22.78
N THR A 276 1.29 23.76 22.79
CA THR A 276 1.93 24.27 24.03
C THR A 276 0.89 24.68 25.07
N LYS A 277 -0.11 25.44 24.65
CA LYS A 277 -1.18 25.93 25.55
C LYS A 277 -2.10 24.81 26.04
N GLN A 278 -2.50 23.89 25.16
CA GLN A 278 -3.49 22.86 25.51
C GLN A 278 -2.88 21.70 26.31
N PHE A 279 -1.61 21.40 26.11
CA PHE A 279 -0.92 20.28 26.76
C PHE A 279 0.05 20.69 27.86
N GLU A 280 0.16 22.03 28.13
CA GLU A 280 1.05 22.62 29.14
C GLU A 280 2.50 22.14 29.01
N LEU A 281 3.03 22.10 27.78
CA LEU A 281 4.38 21.65 27.47
C LEU A 281 5.12 22.70 26.64
N VAL A 282 6.45 22.65 26.62
CA VAL A 282 7.28 23.52 25.78
C VAL A 282 7.74 22.72 24.56
N LEU A 283 7.39 23.21 23.36
CA LEU A 283 7.86 22.65 22.11
C LEU A 283 9.16 23.35 21.68
N PRO A 284 10.28 22.62 21.57
CA PRO A 284 11.52 23.15 21.00
C PRO A 284 11.35 23.54 19.52
N LYS A 285 12.30 24.34 19.00
CA LYS A 285 12.28 24.77 17.59
C LYS A 285 12.35 23.59 16.61
N GLU A 286 13.06 22.55 16.98
CA GLU A 286 13.23 21.32 16.22
C GLU A 286 11.88 20.60 16.02
N GLU A 287 11.05 20.56 17.04
CA GLU A 287 9.72 19.97 16.98
C GLU A 287 8.76 20.81 16.12
N ILE A 288 8.87 22.14 16.16
CA ILE A 288 8.11 23.02 15.27
C ILE A 288 8.50 22.77 13.80
N TYR A 289 9.80 22.59 13.55
CA TYR A 289 10.29 22.26 12.22
C TYR A 289 9.83 20.87 11.75
N PHE A 290 9.71 19.94 12.67
CA PHE A 290 9.17 18.62 12.39
C PHE A 290 7.68 18.68 12.00
N ILE A 291 6.87 19.45 12.73
CA ILE A 291 5.46 19.72 12.35
C ILE A 291 5.38 20.37 10.96
N TYR A 292 6.27 21.32 10.67
CA TYR A 292 6.38 21.95 9.36
C TYR A 292 6.69 20.94 8.25
N GLN A 293 7.65 20.02 8.46
CA GLN A 293 7.98 18.99 7.48
C GLN A 293 6.75 18.12 7.15
N TYR A 294 5.98 17.72 8.15
CA TYR A 294 4.74 16.96 7.94
C TYR A 294 3.69 17.78 7.20
N LEU A 295 3.55 19.06 7.54
CA LEU A 295 2.57 19.92 6.89
C LEU A 295 2.84 20.11 5.39
N ILE A 296 4.10 20.37 5.00
CA ILE A 296 4.46 20.53 3.59
C ILE A 296 4.52 19.19 2.81
N SER A 297 4.56 18.09 3.54
CA SER A 297 4.56 16.72 3.01
C SER A 297 3.14 16.15 2.87
N SER A 298 2.13 16.87 3.35
CA SER A 298 0.73 16.49 3.25
C SER A 298 0.18 16.81 1.86
N GLY A 299 -0.52 15.84 1.26
CA GLY A 299 -1.23 16.02 0.00
C GLY A 299 -2.53 16.80 0.19
N VAL A 300 -2.99 17.46 -0.85
CA VAL A 300 -4.25 18.21 -0.88
C VAL A 300 -5.40 17.30 -1.29
N CYS A 301 -6.50 17.31 -0.53
CA CYS A 301 -7.74 16.68 -0.98
C CYS A 301 -8.49 17.63 -1.92
N VAL A 302 -8.54 17.28 -3.21
CA VAL A 302 -9.30 18.05 -4.23
C VAL A 302 -10.74 17.55 -4.25
N THR A 303 -11.54 17.92 -3.24
CA THR A 303 -12.94 17.47 -3.11
C THR A 303 -13.97 18.41 -3.73
N SER A 304 -13.58 19.61 -4.16
CA SER A 304 -14.51 20.55 -4.78
C SER A 304 -14.12 20.87 -6.23
N LEU A 305 -15.06 20.65 -7.14
CA LEU A 305 -15.02 21.06 -8.55
C LEU A 305 -14.78 22.58 -8.75
N ASN A 306 -14.74 23.37 -7.68
CA ASN A 306 -14.55 24.83 -7.67
C ASN A 306 -13.16 25.27 -7.18
N PHE A 307 -12.23 24.35 -6.87
CA PHE A 307 -10.86 24.75 -6.63
C PHE A 307 -10.24 25.08 -7.99
N GLU A 308 -9.96 26.36 -8.22
CA GLU A 308 -9.19 26.80 -9.38
C GLU A 308 -7.82 26.10 -9.33
N THR A 309 -7.69 25.03 -10.09
CA THR A 309 -6.43 24.27 -10.28
C THR A 309 -5.29 25.22 -10.69
N THR A 310 -5.61 26.32 -11.35
CA THR A 310 -4.71 27.41 -11.69
C THR A 310 -3.98 28.00 -10.48
N ASN A 311 -4.64 28.13 -9.32
CA ASN A 311 -4.02 28.61 -8.09
C ASN A 311 -3.07 27.59 -7.44
N LEU A 312 -3.33 26.28 -7.59
CA LEU A 312 -2.43 25.23 -7.11
C LEU A 312 -1.19 25.10 -7.99
N LEU A 313 -1.36 25.18 -9.30
CA LEU A 313 -0.26 25.08 -10.27
C LEU A 313 0.72 26.24 -10.20
N SER A 314 0.26 27.44 -9.82
CA SER A 314 1.14 28.60 -9.60
C SER A 314 2.09 28.44 -8.41
N ARG A 315 1.77 27.52 -7.47
CA ARG A 315 2.51 27.25 -6.23
C ARG A 315 3.48 26.07 -6.32
N VAL A 316 3.58 25.44 -7.49
CA VAL A 316 4.42 24.25 -7.69
C VAL A 316 5.87 24.66 -7.93
N ASN A 317 6.82 23.97 -7.30
CA ASN A 317 8.24 24.21 -7.54
C ASN A 317 8.67 23.73 -8.93
N PRO A 318 9.74 24.33 -9.52
CA PRO A 318 10.25 23.92 -10.83
C PRO A 318 10.66 22.44 -10.90
N GLU A 319 11.18 21.89 -9.82
CA GLU A 319 11.63 20.50 -9.71
C GLU A 319 10.50 19.50 -9.98
N SER A 320 9.32 19.70 -9.38
CA SER A 320 8.16 18.82 -9.60
C SER A 320 7.69 18.84 -11.06
N ARG A 321 7.84 19.97 -11.76
CA ARG A 321 7.50 20.09 -13.19
C ARG A 321 8.44 19.26 -14.06
N VAL A 322 9.75 19.41 -13.84
CA VAL A 322 10.78 18.66 -14.55
C VAL A 322 10.59 17.16 -14.34
N ILE A 323 10.40 16.74 -13.09
CA ILE A 323 10.19 15.33 -12.75
C ILE A 323 8.90 14.78 -13.39
N ALA A 324 7.80 15.54 -13.39
CA ALA A 324 6.56 15.12 -14.06
C ALA A 324 6.76 14.89 -15.56
N GLU A 325 7.41 15.83 -16.24
CA GLU A 325 7.70 15.73 -17.68
C GLU A 325 8.61 14.55 -18.02
N GLU A 326 9.68 14.35 -17.23
CA GLU A 326 10.59 13.23 -17.39
C GLU A 326 9.89 11.90 -17.12
N LEU A 327 9.05 11.81 -16.08
CA LEU A 327 8.31 10.60 -15.75
C LEU A 327 7.30 10.24 -16.85
N ILE A 328 6.51 11.21 -17.32
CA ILE A 328 5.57 11.01 -18.43
C ILE A 328 6.32 10.53 -19.67
N LYS A 329 7.45 11.17 -20.00
CA LYS A 329 8.27 10.78 -21.16
C LYS A 329 8.78 9.34 -21.00
N THR A 330 9.28 8.99 -19.83
CA THR A 330 9.87 7.67 -19.57
C THR A 330 8.80 6.58 -19.61
N VAL A 331 7.66 6.78 -18.91
CA VAL A 331 6.54 5.84 -18.95
C VAL A 331 5.95 5.72 -20.36
N SER A 332 5.81 6.84 -21.11
CA SER A 332 5.38 6.78 -22.51
C SER A 332 6.30 5.92 -23.37
N ASN A 333 7.61 6.04 -23.19
CA ASN A 333 8.58 5.24 -23.93
C ASN A 333 8.52 3.76 -23.55
N ILE A 334 8.43 3.45 -22.25
CA ILE A 334 8.34 2.07 -21.73
C ILE A 334 7.06 1.38 -22.24
N THR A 335 5.93 2.04 -22.15
CA THR A 335 4.62 1.47 -22.53
C THR A 335 4.32 1.57 -24.02
N LYS A 336 5.14 2.30 -24.78
CA LYS A 336 4.89 2.68 -26.19
C LYS A 336 3.56 3.42 -26.42
N LEU A 337 2.99 4.00 -25.36
CA LEU A 337 1.78 4.81 -25.42
C LEU A 337 2.16 6.29 -25.42
N ASP A 338 1.55 7.09 -26.30
CA ASP A 338 1.76 8.54 -26.30
C ASP A 338 0.92 9.21 -25.20
N LEU A 339 1.52 9.34 -24.02
CA LEU A 339 0.94 10.04 -22.86
C LEU A 339 1.39 11.51 -22.80
N LYS A 340 2.29 11.93 -23.69
CA LYS A 340 2.76 13.31 -23.79
C LYS A 340 1.61 14.20 -24.26
N GLY A 341 1.38 15.30 -23.59
CA GLY A 341 0.27 16.21 -23.92
C GLY A 341 -1.05 15.92 -23.21
N ASP A 342 -1.15 14.86 -22.40
CA ASP A 342 -2.28 14.70 -21.49
C ASP A 342 -2.16 15.71 -20.33
N LYS A 343 -2.96 16.78 -20.42
CA LYS A 343 -2.93 17.89 -19.47
C LYS A 343 -3.36 17.46 -18.08
N GLU A 344 -4.34 16.59 -17.99
CA GLU A 344 -4.90 16.10 -16.71
C GLU A 344 -3.88 15.21 -15.98
N LEU A 345 -3.20 14.32 -16.71
CA LEU A 345 -2.07 13.55 -16.18
C LEU A 345 -0.96 14.47 -15.65
N TYR A 346 -0.56 15.45 -16.44
CA TYR A 346 0.52 16.39 -16.09
C TYR A 346 0.16 17.18 -14.82
N GLU A 347 -1.03 17.79 -14.78
CA GLU A 347 -1.50 18.59 -13.64
C GLU A 347 -1.66 17.72 -12.38
N GLY A 348 -2.24 16.53 -12.50
CA GLY A 348 -2.40 15.59 -11.39
C GLY A 348 -1.06 15.14 -10.82
N LEU A 349 -0.11 14.79 -11.67
CA LEU A 349 1.25 14.41 -11.25
C LEU A 349 1.98 15.55 -10.54
N ILE A 350 1.92 16.77 -11.05
CA ILE A 350 2.59 17.93 -10.44
C ILE A 350 2.07 18.18 -9.03
N ILE A 351 0.76 18.14 -8.84
CA ILE A 351 0.12 18.34 -7.53
C ILE A 351 0.55 17.26 -6.55
N HIS A 352 0.64 16.01 -7.01
CA HIS A 352 1.04 14.87 -6.19
C HIS A 352 2.55 14.84 -5.91
N LEU A 353 3.39 15.12 -6.90
CA LEU A 353 4.85 15.04 -6.79
C LEU A 353 5.43 16.00 -5.75
N LYS A 354 4.91 17.21 -5.63
CA LYS A 354 5.44 18.18 -4.66
C LYS A 354 5.44 17.66 -3.21
N PRO A 355 4.30 17.22 -2.63
CA PRO A 355 4.30 16.66 -1.29
C PRO A 355 5.06 15.33 -1.22
N MET A 356 5.01 14.50 -2.26
CA MET A 356 5.78 13.26 -2.34
C MET A 356 7.29 13.51 -2.24
N LEU A 357 7.84 14.44 -2.99
CA LEU A 357 9.27 14.79 -2.93
C LEU A 357 9.70 15.28 -1.54
N ASN A 358 8.82 16.03 -0.85
CA ASN A 358 9.07 16.40 0.54
C ASN A 358 9.10 15.16 1.44
N ARG A 359 8.17 14.21 1.31
CA ARG A 359 8.17 12.96 2.08
C ARG A 359 9.43 12.15 1.83
N VAL A 360 9.82 11.98 0.58
CA VAL A 360 11.08 11.30 0.21
C VAL A 360 12.28 12.01 0.84
N LYS A 361 12.35 13.34 0.76
CA LYS A 361 13.42 14.14 1.33
C LYS A 361 13.52 14.00 2.86
N TYR A 362 12.39 14.08 3.55
CA TYR A 362 12.33 14.03 5.01
C TYR A 362 12.12 12.61 5.56
N GLN A 363 12.11 11.59 4.70
CA GLN A 363 11.90 10.18 5.06
C GLN A 363 10.60 9.95 5.84
N ILE A 364 9.55 10.66 5.44
CA ILE A 364 8.20 10.49 5.96
C ILE A 364 7.52 9.38 5.16
N THR A 365 7.13 8.29 5.82
CA THR A 365 6.45 7.17 5.18
C THR A 365 4.94 7.35 5.22
N ILE A 366 4.27 6.96 4.15
CA ILE A 366 2.81 6.84 4.09
C ILE A 366 2.44 5.40 3.73
N LYS A 367 1.22 5.01 4.01
CA LYS A 367 0.64 3.75 3.57
C LYS A 367 -0.49 4.01 2.58
N ASN A 368 -0.54 3.21 1.53
CA ASN A 368 -1.67 3.17 0.63
C ASN A 368 -2.48 1.90 0.90
N PRO A 369 -3.70 2.01 1.44
CA PRO A 369 -4.52 0.84 1.73
C PRO A 369 -4.91 0.04 0.46
N LEU A 370 -4.81 0.66 -0.71
CA LEU A 370 -5.12 0.05 -2.00
C LEU A 370 -3.90 -0.58 -2.69
N LEU A 371 -2.71 -0.56 -2.08
CA LEU A 371 -1.47 -1.03 -2.72
C LEU A 371 -1.60 -2.44 -3.30
N GLU A 372 -2.08 -3.40 -2.49
CA GLU A 372 -2.21 -4.80 -2.89
C GLU A 372 -3.25 -4.98 -4.02
N GLU A 373 -4.35 -4.25 -3.96
CA GLU A 373 -5.40 -4.27 -4.98
C GLU A 373 -4.90 -3.67 -6.29
N LEU A 374 -4.28 -2.49 -6.23
CA LEU A 374 -3.70 -1.82 -7.39
C LEU A 374 -2.60 -2.64 -8.06
N TYR A 375 -1.79 -3.32 -7.26
CA TYR A 375 -0.76 -4.22 -7.76
C TYR A 375 -1.34 -5.41 -8.53
N LYS A 376 -2.46 -5.99 -8.05
CA LYS A 376 -3.15 -7.12 -8.71
C LYS A 376 -3.92 -6.70 -9.95
N GLU A 377 -4.61 -5.56 -9.89
CA GLU A 377 -5.46 -5.10 -10.99
C GLU A 377 -4.67 -4.43 -12.12
N TYR A 378 -3.61 -3.68 -11.79
CA TYR A 378 -2.84 -2.88 -12.75
C TYR A 378 -1.34 -3.21 -12.74
N PRO A 379 -0.93 -4.49 -12.79
CA PRO A 379 0.49 -4.89 -12.70
C PRO A 379 1.33 -4.25 -13.82
N PHE A 380 0.78 -4.13 -15.03
CA PHE A 380 1.42 -3.49 -16.16
C PHE A 380 1.81 -2.03 -15.87
N VAL A 381 0.87 -1.23 -15.35
CA VAL A 381 1.14 0.18 -15.07
C VAL A 381 2.04 0.33 -13.84
N PHE A 382 1.89 -0.55 -12.85
CA PHE A 382 2.76 -0.58 -11.67
C PHE A 382 4.23 -0.77 -12.07
N VAL A 383 4.51 -1.74 -12.93
CA VAL A 383 5.85 -2.01 -13.47
C VAL A 383 6.39 -0.79 -14.24
N ALA A 384 5.57 -0.21 -15.14
CA ALA A 384 5.99 0.92 -15.95
C ALA A 384 6.37 2.14 -15.10
N VAL A 385 5.53 2.49 -14.11
CA VAL A 385 5.78 3.62 -13.20
C VAL A 385 6.98 3.34 -12.29
N SER A 386 7.11 2.12 -11.78
CA SER A 386 8.26 1.70 -10.98
C SER A 386 9.57 1.89 -11.74
N LEU A 387 9.63 1.38 -12.97
CA LEU A 387 10.82 1.52 -13.83
C LEU A 387 11.09 2.99 -14.19
N GLY A 388 10.03 3.78 -14.45
CA GLY A 388 10.17 5.23 -14.66
C GLY A 388 10.77 5.95 -13.46
N MET A 389 10.30 5.62 -12.25
CA MET A 389 10.80 6.22 -11.01
C MET A 389 12.23 5.83 -10.67
N ILE A 390 12.72 4.66 -11.10
CA ILE A 390 14.14 4.28 -10.98
C ILE A 390 15.04 5.31 -11.68
N SER A 391 14.73 5.61 -12.95
CA SER A 391 15.52 6.58 -13.73
C SER A 391 15.51 7.95 -13.06
N ILE A 392 14.33 8.43 -12.66
CA ILE A 392 14.15 9.72 -11.99
C ILE A 392 14.90 9.81 -10.66
N ARG A 393 14.73 8.80 -9.80
CA ARG A 393 15.41 8.73 -8.52
C ARG A 393 16.92 8.93 -8.68
N ARG A 394 17.49 8.32 -9.67
CA ARG A 394 18.91 8.40 -9.94
C ARG A 394 19.34 9.77 -10.50
N THR A 395 18.63 10.27 -11.50
CA THR A 395 18.93 11.56 -12.15
C THR A 395 18.86 12.71 -11.15
N HIS A 396 17.83 12.71 -10.29
CA HIS A 396 17.59 13.74 -9.29
C HIS A 396 18.17 13.42 -7.89
N GLN A 397 18.92 12.33 -7.73
CA GLN A 397 19.54 11.89 -6.46
C GLN A 397 18.53 11.80 -5.30
N LEU A 398 17.33 11.30 -5.56
CA LEU A 398 16.29 11.14 -4.56
C LEU A 398 16.58 9.93 -3.65
N ASN A 399 16.11 10.00 -2.40
CA ASN A 399 16.09 8.86 -1.49
C ASN A 399 15.17 7.75 -2.02
N ASP A 400 15.13 6.61 -1.32
CA ASP A 400 14.26 5.49 -1.66
C ASP A 400 12.79 5.89 -1.69
N ILE A 401 12.08 5.43 -2.72
CA ILE A 401 10.67 5.70 -2.95
C ILE A 401 9.92 4.40 -2.69
N SER A 402 8.98 4.43 -1.75
CA SER A 402 8.21 3.24 -1.37
C SER A 402 7.23 2.82 -2.47
N GLN A 403 6.83 1.55 -2.45
CA GLN A 403 5.77 1.04 -3.33
C GLN A 403 4.42 1.75 -3.08
N ASP A 404 4.17 2.20 -1.85
CA ASP A 404 3.00 3.01 -1.53
C ASP A 404 2.98 4.31 -2.34
N GLU A 405 4.10 5.03 -2.45
CA GLU A 405 4.21 6.25 -3.26
C GLU A 405 4.04 5.97 -4.76
N ILE A 406 4.64 4.88 -5.25
CA ILE A 406 4.50 4.44 -6.64
C ILE A 406 3.03 4.13 -6.96
N SER A 407 2.31 3.48 -6.05
CA SER A 407 0.91 3.13 -6.23
C SER A 407 -0.02 4.35 -6.34
N TYR A 408 0.30 5.45 -5.66
CA TYR A 408 -0.42 6.71 -5.86
C TYR A 408 -0.14 7.35 -7.22
N LEU A 409 1.12 7.31 -7.69
CA LEU A 409 1.45 7.79 -9.04
C LEU A 409 0.78 6.94 -10.12
N LEU A 410 0.71 5.62 -9.93
CA LEU A 410 0.07 4.68 -10.82
C LEU A 410 -1.35 5.11 -11.16
N LEU A 411 -2.15 5.55 -10.19
CA LEU A 411 -3.54 5.95 -10.41
C LEU A 411 -3.66 7.05 -11.48
N HIS A 412 -2.75 8.04 -11.48
CA HIS A 412 -2.73 9.09 -12.49
C HIS A 412 -2.42 8.54 -13.89
N PHE A 413 -1.45 7.63 -13.97
CA PHE A 413 -1.10 6.99 -15.24
C PHE A 413 -2.19 6.06 -15.74
N GLN A 414 -2.84 5.30 -14.86
CA GLN A 414 -3.92 4.39 -15.21
C GLN A 414 -5.07 5.14 -15.90
N VAL A 415 -5.51 6.25 -15.31
CA VAL A 415 -6.55 7.10 -15.90
C VAL A 415 -6.15 7.59 -17.30
N ALA A 416 -4.89 8.02 -17.48
CA ALA A 416 -4.41 8.49 -18.77
C ALA A 416 -4.29 7.36 -19.81
N ILE A 417 -3.88 6.18 -19.38
CA ILE A 417 -3.79 4.99 -20.24
C ILE A 417 -5.18 4.54 -20.68
N GLU A 418 -6.15 4.46 -19.77
CA GLU A 418 -7.55 4.10 -20.11
C GLU A 418 -8.15 5.02 -21.16
N LYS A 419 -7.84 6.32 -21.11
CA LYS A 419 -8.26 7.28 -22.16
C LYS A 419 -7.62 7.01 -23.54
N LYS A 420 -6.43 6.40 -23.57
CA LYS A 420 -5.68 6.12 -24.80
C LYS A 420 -5.97 4.74 -25.38
N ILE A 421 -6.44 3.80 -24.58
CA ILE A 421 -6.83 2.49 -25.06
C ILE A 421 -8.05 2.68 -25.98
N LYS A 422 -7.84 2.50 -27.29
CA LYS A 422 -8.96 2.49 -28.24
C LYS A 422 -9.89 1.34 -27.86
N LYS A 423 -11.15 1.68 -27.64
CA LYS A 423 -12.18 0.67 -27.46
C LYS A 423 -12.22 -0.20 -28.71
N LYS A 424 -12.19 -1.52 -28.51
CA LYS A 424 -12.33 -2.47 -29.62
C LYS A 424 -13.69 -2.27 -30.27
N ARG A 425 -13.72 -1.94 -31.56
CA ARG A 425 -14.94 -1.61 -32.30
C ARG A 425 -15.55 -2.90 -32.85
N VAL A 426 -16.74 -3.23 -32.38
CA VAL A 426 -17.39 -4.51 -32.63
C VAL A 426 -18.73 -4.30 -33.32
N ILE A 427 -19.00 -5.13 -34.36
CA ILE A 427 -20.32 -5.23 -34.98
C ILE A 427 -21.00 -6.52 -34.53
N LEU A 428 -22.26 -6.41 -34.12
CA LEU A 428 -23.08 -7.58 -33.81
C LEU A 428 -23.94 -7.95 -35.03
N VAL A 429 -23.90 -9.23 -35.40
CA VAL A 429 -24.72 -9.78 -36.52
C VAL A 429 -25.71 -10.77 -35.95
N CYS A 430 -27.00 -10.49 -36.12
CA CYS A 430 -28.08 -11.31 -35.58
C CYS A 430 -29.15 -11.58 -36.66
N SER A 431 -29.70 -12.80 -36.69
CA SER A 431 -30.80 -13.19 -37.61
C SER A 431 -32.17 -13.02 -37.00
N THR A 432 -32.25 -12.89 -35.69
CA THR A 432 -33.52 -12.89 -34.92
C THR A 432 -33.87 -11.50 -34.47
N GLY A 433 -35.18 -11.20 -34.41
CA GLY A 433 -35.78 -9.89 -34.27
C GLY A 433 -35.21 -8.94 -33.21
N ILE A 434 -35.78 -7.75 -33.15
CA ILE A 434 -35.28 -6.58 -32.38
C ILE A 434 -34.96 -6.92 -30.89
N GLY A 435 -35.83 -7.73 -30.23
CA GLY A 435 -35.64 -8.04 -28.81
C GLY A 435 -34.40 -8.88 -28.49
N THR A 436 -34.06 -9.87 -29.32
CA THR A 436 -32.85 -10.72 -29.13
C THR A 436 -31.61 -9.98 -29.44
N SER A 437 -31.62 -9.08 -30.42
CA SER A 437 -30.48 -8.22 -30.77
C SER A 437 -30.14 -7.24 -29.62
N HIS A 438 -31.17 -6.63 -29.00
CA HIS A 438 -30.99 -5.78 -27.84
C HIS A 438 -30.47 -6.56 -26.61
N LEU A 439 -30.96 -7.77 -26.39
CA LEU A 439 -30.47 -8.63 -25.29
C LEU A 439 -29.00 -8.99 -25.49
N LEU A 440 -28.63 -9.40 -26.70
CA LEU A 440 -27.22 -9.72 -27.03
C LEU A 440 -26.33 -8.50 -26.82
N LYS A 441 -26.73 -7.34 -27.35
CA LYS A 441 -26.02 -6.07 -27.13
C LYS A 441 -25.77 -5.77 -25.65
N ASN A 442 -26.83 -5.89 -24.82
CA ASN A 442 -26.70 -5.62 -23.39
C ASN A 442 -25.78 -6.63 -22.67
N ARG A 443 -25.82 -7.91 -23.09
CA ARG A 443 -24.93 -8.93 -22.51
C ARG A 443 -23.49 -8.74 -22.91
N ILE A 444 -23.21 -8.39 -24.18
CA ILE A 444 -21.86 -8.07 -24.65
C ILE A 444 -21.33 -6.84 -23.90
N ASN A 445 -22.08 -5.76 -23.81
CA ASN A 445 -21.68 -4.56 -23.06
C ASN A 445 -21.38 -4.86 -21.58
N ARG A 446 -22.11 -5.81 -20.98
CA ARG A 446 -21.88 -6.23 -19.59
C ARG A 446 -20.64 -7.12 -19.44
N SER A 447 -20.36 -7.98 -20.43
CA SER A 447 -19.23 -8.93 -20.39
C SER A 447 -17.92 -8.30 -20.87
N PHE A 448 -18.00 -7.27 -21.71
CA PHE A 448 -16.88 -6.56 -22.33
C PHE A 448 -17.17 -5.05 -22.35
N PRO A 449 -17.16 -4.39 -21.17
CA PRO A 449 -17.47 -2.96 -21.05
C PRO A 449 -16.48 -2.05 -21.77
N GLU A 450 -15.27 -2.56 -22.03
CA GLU A 450 -14.20 -1.91 -22.77
C GLU A 450 -14.39 -1.92 -24.29
N TRP A 451 -15.44 -2.58 -24.81
CA TRP A 451 -15.71 -2.64 -26.24
C TRP A 451 -16.77 -1.61 -26.67
N GLU A 452 -16.63 -1.09 -27.88
CA GLU A 452 -17.61 -0.22 -28.52
C GLU A 452 -18.45 -1.02 -29.52
N ILE A 453 -19.72 -1.22 -29.22
CA ILE A 453 -20.64 -1.82 -30.20
C ILE A 453 -21.08 -0.74 -31.16
N VAL A 454 -20.47 -0.76 -32.34
CA VAL A 454 -20.70 0.24 -33.39
C VAL A 454 -22.12 0.12 -33.95
N ASP A 455 -22.54 -1.10 -34.29
CA ASP A 455 -23.88 -1.36 -34.82
C ASP A 455 -24.34 -2.80 -34.57
N VAL A 456 -25.66 -3.02 -34.73
CA VAL A 456 -26.29 -4.34 -34.66
C VAL A 456 -27.06 -4.55 -35.96
N VAL A 457 -26.55 -5.44 -36.81
CA VAL A 457 -27.03 -5.59 -38.19
C VAL A 457 -27.47 -7.02 -38.51
N SER A 458 -28.22 -7.17 -39.60
CA SER A 458 -28.52 -8.52 -40.18
C SER A 458 -27.38 -8.99 -41.08
N ALA A 459 -27.25 -10.31 -41.28
CA ALA A 459 -26.26 -10.89 -42.15
C ALA A 459 -26.35 -10.38 -43.59
N SER A 460 -27.57 -10.09 -44.06
CA SER A 460 -27.80 -9.54 -45.40
C SER A 460 -27.37 -8.06 -45.54
N TRP A 461 -27.39 -7.32 -44.46
CA TRP A 461 -27.00 -5.92 -44.42
C TRP A 461 -25.50 -5.71 -44.31
N LEU A 462 -24.80 -6.61 -43.62
CA LEU A 462 -23.34 -6.63 -43.48
C LEU A 462 -22.65 -6.61 -44.87
N ASN A 463 -23.23 -7.32 -45.85
CA ASN A 463 -22.65 -7.46 -47.20
C ASN A 463 -22.91 -6.28 -48.13
N ARG A 464 -23.73 -5.29 -47.74
CA ARG A 464 -24.22 -4.27 -48.67
C ARG A 464 -23.78 -2.83 -48.41
N SER A 465 -23.44 -2.45 -47.19
CA SER A 465 -23.51 -1.03 -46.83
C SER A 465 -22.52 -0.53 -45.78
N LEU A 466 -21.65 -1.37 -45.21
CA LEU A 466 -20.75 -0.95 -44.12
C LEU A 466 -19.32 -0.73 -44.65
N ASP A 467 -18.78 0.43 -44.33
CA ASP A 467 -17.34 0.63 -44.32
C ASP A 467 -16.76 -0.10 -43.08
N LEU A 468 -16.19 -1.26 -43.33
CA LEU A 468 -15.63 -2.14 -42.29
C LEU A 468 -14.18 -1.76 -41.95
N ALA A 469 -13.66 -0.68 -42.49
CA ALA A 469 -12.25 -0.30 -42.33
C ALA A 469 -11.83 -0.06 -40.88
N ASP A 470 -12.79 0.34 -40.03
CA ASP A 470 -12.54 0.66 -38.63
C ASP A 470 -13.17 -0.36 -37.66
N ILE A 471 -13.45 -1.58 -38.10
CA ILE A 471 -14.05 -2.63 -37.27
C ILE A 471 -12.99 -3.69 -36.93
N ASP A 472 -12.85 -4.00 -35.63
CA ASP A 472 -11.86 -4.95 -35.15
C ASP A 472 -12.38 -6.39 -35.08
N LEU A 473 -13.72 -6.57 -34.83
CA LEU A 473 -14.32 -7.88 -34.61
C LEU A 473 -15.80 -7.89 -35.00
N ILE A 474 -16.23 -9.00 -35.58
CA ILE A 474 -17.65 -9.30 -35.79
C ILE A 474 -18.07 -10.37 -34.77
N ILE A 475 -19.14 -10.14 -34.03
CA ILE A 475 -19.78 -11.16 -33.18
C ILE A 475 -21.08 -11.57 -33.89
N SER A 476 -21.21 -12.85 -34.25
CA SER A 476 -22.34 -13.30 -35.03
C SER A 476 -23.06 -14.50 -34.39
N THR A 477 -24.40 -14.43 -34.39
CA THR A 477 -25.27 -15.57 -34.02
C THR A 477 -25.56 -16.51 -35.17
N VAL A 478 -25.12 -16.15 -36.40
CA VAL A 478 -25.32 -16.94 -37.63
C VAL A 478 -24.03 -17.15 -38.39
N LYS A 479 -23.94 -18.21 -39.17
CA LYS A 479 -22.78 -18.45 -40.05
C LYS A 479 -22.75 -17.36 -41.14
N LEU A 480 -21.64 -16.68 -41.25
CA LEU A 480 -21.35 -15.69 -42.29
C LEU A 480 -20.50 -16.30 -43.38
N HIS A 481 -20.65 -15.84 -44.63
CA HIS A 481 -19.70 -16.12 -45.69
C HIS A 481 -18.36 -15.44 -45.39
N GLN A 482 -17.27 -15.96 -45.92
CA GLN A 482 -15.90 -15.50 -45.65
C GLN A 482 -15.81 -13.95 -45.66
N ASN A 483 -15.32 -13.42 -44.54
CA ASN A 483 -15.03 -12.01 -44.36
C ASN A 483 -13.58 -11.86 -43.95
N ASN A 484 -12.94 -10.76 -44.29
CA ASN A 484 -11.54 -10.48 -43.94
C ASN A 484 -11.33 -10.13 -42.47
N LEU A 485 -12.45 -9.86 -41.74
CA LEU A 485 -12.42 -9.55 -40.30
C LEU A 485 -12.54 -10.80 -39.45
N PRO A 486 -11.97 -10.82 -38.25
CA PRO A 486 -12.18 -11.86 -37.26
C PRO A 486 -13.66 -12.00 -36.89
N ILE A 487 -14.17 -13.23 -36.82
CA ILE A 487 -15.58 -13.52 -36.47
C ILE A 487 -15.64 -14.41 -35.25
N ALA A 488 -16.35 -13.94 -34.21
CA ALA A 488 -16.74 -14.74 -33.07
C ALA A 488 -18.18 -15.25 -33.23
N TYR A 489 -18.36 -16.56 -33.32
CA TYR A 489 -19.69 -17.14 -33.33
C TYR A 489 -20.19 -17.42 -31.91
N VAL A 490 -21.37 -16.93 -31.61
CA VAL A 490 -21.97 -17.02 -30.28
C VAL A 490 -23.43 -17.49 -30.34
N SER A 491 -23.92 -18.04 -29.25
CA SER A 491 -25.35 -18.30 -29.08
C SER A 491 -26.15 -16.98 -28.94
N THR A 492 -27.43 -17.01 -29.32
CA THR A 492 -28.32 -15.83 -29.23
C THR A 492 -28.40 -15.25 -27.81
N LEU A 493 -28.21 -16.07 -26.79
CA LEU A 493 -28.28 -15.69 -25.39
C LEU A 493 -26.91 -15.41 -24.74
N LEU A 494 -25.82 -15.52 -25.48
CA LEU A 494 -24.45 -15.35 -24.98
C LEU A 494 -24.22 -16.05 -23.62
N ASN A 495 -23.98 -17.34 -23.67
CA ASN A 495 -23.71 -18.12 -22.46
C ASN A 495 -22.26 -17.95 -21.97
N GLU A 496 -21.94 -18.49 -20.79
CA GLU A 496 -20.59 -18.39 -20.21
C GLU A 496 -19.50 -19.02 -21.09
N ASN A 497 -19.80 -20.09 -21.82
CA ASN A 497 -18.85 -20.70 -22.75
C ASN A 497 -18.57 -19.80 -23.95
N ASP A 498 -19.56 -19.06 -24.45
CA ASP A 498 -19.37 -18.09 -25.52
C ASP A 498 -18.43 -16.97 -25.07
N VAL A 499 -18.67 -16.43 -23.83
CA VAL A 499 -17.82 -15.40 -23.24
C VAL A 499 -16.38 -15.89 -23.05
N LYS A 500 -16.22 -17.12 -22.54
CA LYS A 500 -14.91 -17.75 -22.38
C LYS A 500 -14.19 -17.91 -23.71
N HIS A 501 -14.88 -18.44 -24.73
CA HIS A 501 -14.32 -18.60 -26.07
C HIS A 501 -13.91 -17.26 -26.71
N ILE A 502 -14.70 -16.21 -26.52
CA ILE A 502 -14.35 -14.86 -27.00
C ILE A 502 -13.09 -14.37 -26.28
N LYS A 503 -12.99 -14.54 -24.97
CA LYS A 503 -11.81 -14.12 -24.19
C LYS A 503 -10.57 -14.85 -24.65
N GLU A 504 -10.61 -16.17 -24.72
CA GLU A 504 -9.47 -17.00 -25.11
C GLU A 504 -8.99 -16.67 -26.53
N LYS A 505 -9.90 -16.55 -27.50
CA LYS A 505 -9.54 -16.43 -28.93
C LYS A 505 -9.29 -15.01 -29.39
N PHE A 506 -9.95 -14.00 -28.84
CA PHE A 506 -9.90 -12.65 -29.37
C PHE A 506 -9.32 -11.62 -28.41
N VAL A 507 -9.12 -11.99 -27.14
CA VAL A 507 -8.39 -11.18 -26.15
C VAL A 507 -7.01 -11.74 -25.93
N GLU A 508 -6.88 -13.04 -25.65
CA GLU A 508 -5.60 -13.68 -25.33
C GLU A 508 -4.73 -13.99 -26.57
N ASP A 509 -5.34 -14.33 -27.73
CA ASP A 509 -4.58 -14.50 -28.98
C ASP A 509 -4.02 -13.16 -29.53
N GLY A 510 -4.64 -12.03 -29.17
CA GLY A 510 -4.06 -10.71 -29.44
C GLY A 510 -2.74 -10.50 -28.69
N LEU A 511 -2.70 -10.92 -27.44
CA LEU A 511 -1.49 -10.90 -26.61
C LEU A 511 -0.40 -11.86 -27.10
N LYS A 512 -0.79 -13.05 -27.59
CA LYS A 512 0.17 -14.04 -28.16
C LYS A 512 0.83 -13.55 -29.43
N LYS A 513 0.10 -12.89 -30.34
CA LYS A 513 0.68 -12.30 -31.55
C LYS A 513 1.65 -11.15 -31.26
N GLU A 514 1.44 -10.42 -30.18
CA GLU A 514 2.41 -9.44 -29.70
C GLU A 514 3.66 -10.14 -29.13
N MET A 515 3.54 -11.29 -28.49
CA MET A 515 4.68 -12.09 -27.96
C MET A 515 5.64 -12.58 -29.06
N ASP A 516 5.11 -13.06 -30.19
CA ASP A 516 5.95 -13.53 -31.33
C ASP A 516 6.79 -12.41 -31.97
N SER A 517 6.52 -11.15 -31.66
CA SER A 517 7.28 -9.98 -32.09
C SER A 517 8.25 -9.45 -31.03
N LEU A 518 8.28 -10.00 -29.82
CA LEU A 518 9.18 -9.55 -28.75
C LEU A 518 10.61 -10.00 -29.06
N SER A 519 11.52 -9.06 -28.98
CA SER A 519 12.95 -9.31 -29.06
C SER A 519 13.68 -8.54 -27.98
N PHE A 520 14.73 -9.12 -27.43
CA PHE A 520 15.50 -8.55 -26.33
C PHE A 520 16.98 -8.34 -26.75
N PRO A 521 17.22 -7.56 -27.81
CA PRO A 521 18.56 -7.42 -28.39
C PRO A 521 19.57 -6.80 -27.41
N LEU A 522 19.13 -5.90 -26.52
CA LEU A 522 20.04 -5.24 -25.58
C LEU A 522 20.31 -6.13 -24.38
N LEU A 523 19.32 -6.77 -23.81
CA LEU A 523 19.54 -7.77 -22.75
C LEU A 523 20.50 -8.83 -23.24
N LYS A 524 20.25 -9.40 -24.41
CA LYS A 524 21.14 -10.42 -25.03
C LYS A 524 22.54 -9.88 -25.29
N LYS A 525 22.68 -8.65 -25.84
CA LYS A 525 23.97 -8.03 -26.15
C LYS A 525 24.86 -7.81 -24.93
N TYR A 526 24.25 -7.46 -23.78
CA TYR A 526 24.98 -7.13 -22.56
C TYR A 526 24.96 -8.23 -21.51
N LEU A 527 24.31 -9.35 -21.82
CA LEU A 527 24.33 -10.55 -20.99
C LEU A 527 25.76 -11.12 -20.96
N CYS A 528 26.22 -11.52 -19.79
CA CYS A 528 27.54 -12.10 -19.62
C CYS A 528 27.46 -13.37 -18.75
N SER A 529 28.06 -14.47 -19.23
CA SER A 529 28.08 -15.76 -18.52
C SER A 529 28.66 -15.66 -17.10
N ASP A 530 29.62 -14.75 -16.89
CA ASP A 530 30.25 -14.55 -15.58
C ASP A 530 29.33 -13.93 -14.52
N TYR A 531 28.19 -13.39 -14.95
CA TYR A 531 27.19 -12.69 -14.12
C TYR A 531 25.85 -13.43 -14.07
N LEU A 532 25.84 -14.71 -14.42
CA LEU A 532 24.66 -15.55 -14.39
C LEU A 532 24.72 -16.54 -13.23
N PHE A 533 23.64 -16.56 -12.45
CA PHE A 533 23.42 -17.50 -11.37
C PHE A 533 22.02 -18.08 -11.53
N MET A 534 21.91 -19.39 -11.73
CA MET A 534 20.64 -20.04 -12.08
C MET A 534 20.48 -21.33 -11.28
N GLY A 535 19.25 -21.53 -10.77
CA GLY A 535 18.82 -22.79 -10.20
C GLY A 535 19.39 -23.16 -8.84
N LEU A 536 19.89 -22.19 -8.07
CA LEU A 536 20.44 -22.41 -6.73
C LEU A 536 19.34 -22.34 -5.68
N GLU A 537 19.33 -23.31 -4.76
CA GLU A 537 18.48 -23.26 -3.58
C GLU A 537 19.02 -22.21 -2.59
N GLU A 538 18.14 -21.49 -1.90
CA GLU A 538 18.45 -20.41 -0.96
C GLU A 538 19.29 -20.85 0.27
N LEU A 539 19.73 -22.11 0.32
CA LEU A 539 20.51 -22.70 1.41
C LEU A 539 21.98 -22.23 1.49
N GLU A 540 22.50 -21.63 0.43
CA GLU A 540 23.83 -21.03 0.49
C GLU A 540 23.71 -19.56 0.93
N LYS A 541 24.16 -19.28 2.15
CA LYS A 541 24.14 -17.95 2.82
C LYS A 541 24.98 -16.85 2.12
N GLU A 542 25.52 -17.08 0.95
CA GLU A 542 26.22 -16.07 0.18
C GLU A 542 25.28 -15.38 -0.80
N ASN A 543 25.09 -14.08 -0.61
CA ASN A 543 24.26 -13.25 -1.48
C ASN A 543 24.87 -13.23 -2.90
N HIS A 544 24.25 -13.93 -3.86
CA HIS A 544 24.72 -14.02 -5.25
C HIS A 544 24.71 -12.64 -5.93
N ILE A 545 23.81 -11.77 -5.55
CA ILE A 545 23.77 -10.39 -6.03
C ILE A 545 25.08 -9.68 -5.66
N ASP A 546 25.58 -9.83 -4.44
CA ASP A 546 26.87 -9.26 -4.04
C ASP A 546 28.04 -9.80 -4.87
N LYS A 547 27.99 -11.07 -5.27
CA LYS A 547 29.00 -11.66 -6.17
C LYS A 547 28.94 -11.02 -7.56
N ILE A 548 27.74 -10.83 -8.13
CA ILE A 548 27.54 -10.14 -9.41
C ILE A 548 28.06 -8.71 -9.31
N LEU A 549 27.62 -7.97 -8.28
CA LEU A 549 28.01 -6.59 -8.06
C LEU A 549 29.53 -6.42 -7.92
N ASN A 550 30.16 -7.27 -7.12
CA ASN A 550 31.63 -7.25 -6.91
C ASN A 550 32.43 -7.53 -8.19
N LYS A 551 31.89 -8.35 -9.10
CA LYS A 551 32.52 -8.61 -10.40
C LYS A 551 32.34 -7.46 -11.39
N MET A 552 31.19 -6.79 -11.39
CA MET A 552 30.87 -5.67 -12.28
C MET A 552 31.58 -4.37 -11.89
N ILE A 553 31.84 -4.17 -10.60
CA ILE A 553 32.43 -2.95 -10.07
C ILE A 553 33.95 -2.91 -10.35
N ASP A 554 34.43 -1.77 -10.81
CA ASP A 554 35.85 -1.49 -10.97
C ASP A 554 36.48 -1.09 -9.62
N LYS A 555 37.20 -2.02 -9.00
CA LYS A 555 37.84 -1.84 -7.70
C LYS A 555 38.88 -0.71 -7.68
N THR A 556 39.38 -0.29 -8.83
CA THR A 556 40.38 0.81 -8.93
C THR A 556 39.75 2.18 -8.66
N ASN A 557 38.42 2.31 -8.86
CA ASN A 557 37.66 3.53 -8.61
C ASN A 557 37.04 3.62 -7.21
N LEU A 558 37.11 2.56 -6.40
CA LEU A 558 36.52 2.47 -5.06
C LEU A 558 37.27 3.28 -3.98
N ASN A 559 38.47 3.77 -4.25
CA ASN A 559 39.29 4.55 -3.29
C ASN A 559 38.74 5.95 -2.96
N LYS A 560 37.63 6.38 -3.58
CA LYS A 560 36.85 7.54 -3.14
C LYS A 560 35.69 7.03 -2.31
N LYS A 561 35.77 7.14 -0.97
CA LYS A 561 34.76 6.81 0.04
C LYS A 561 33.35 7.17 -0.41
N LEU A 562 32.64 6.27 -1.12
CA LEU A 562 31.20 6.31 -1.32
C LEU A 562 30.59 5.28 -0.34
N PRO A 563 29.58 5.64 0.46
CA PRO A 563 28.83 4.67 1.25
C PRO A 563 28.24 3.60 0.32
N ASN A 564 28.26 2.34 0.71
CA ASN A 564 27.77 1.21 -0.10
C ASN A 564 26.34 1.43 -0.64
N GLU A 565 25.50 2.16 0.08
CA GLU A 565 24.12 2.48 -0.32
C GLU A 565 24.01 3.36 -1.58
N LYS A 566 25.06 4.10 -1.97
CA LYS A 566 25.08 4.92 -3.20
C LYS A 566 25.61 4.21 -4.44
N ILE A 567 26.09 2.99 -4.30
CA ILE A 567 26.69 2.21 -5.39
C ILE A 567 25.62 1.47 -6.18
N VAL A 568 24.61 0.97 -5.51
CA VAL A 568 23.53 0.14 -6.07
C VAL A 568 22.18 0.73 -5.69
N SER A 569 21.26 0.75 -6.64
CA SER A 569 19.84 1.05 -6.40
C SER A 569 19.02 -0.20 -6.69
N GLU A 570 18.43 -0.80 -5.68
CA GLU A 570 17.46 -1.88 -5.84
C GLU A 570 16.07 -1.31 -6.04
N VAL A 571 15.30 -1.92 -6.94
CA VAL A 571 13.87 -1.67 -7.09
C VAL A 571 13.13 -2.98 -7.27
N LYS A 572 12.19 -3.22 -6.39
CA LYS A 572 11.25 -4.33 -6.52
C LYS A 572 10.18 -3.95 -7.56
N VAL A 573 10.25 -4.59 -8.70
CA VAL A 573 9.32 -4.38 -9.82
C VAL A 573 8.06 -5.22 -9.61
N SER A 574 8.21 -6.42 -9.02
CA SER A 574 7.12 -7.30 -8.63
C SER A 574 7.51 -8.13 -7.39
N SER A 575 6.61 -8.98 -6.89
CA SER A 575 6.96 -9.96 -5.84
C SER A 575 8.07 -10.90 -6.29
N GLN A 576 8.15 -11.16 -7.59
CA GLN A 576 9.07 -12.11 -8.20
C GLN A 576 10.23 -11.47 -8.97
N LEU A 577 10.23 -10.15 -9.20
CA LEU A 577 11.23 -9.44 -9.99
C LEU A 577 11.81 -8.25 -9.25
N SER A 578 13.13 -8.26 -9.04
CA SER A 578 13.92 -7.11 -8.58
C SER A 578 14.91 -6.67 -9.65
N VAL A 579 15.10 -5.37 -9.79
CA VAL A 579 16.09 -4.76 -10.69
C VAL A 579 17.10 -3.96 -9.87
N PHE A 580 18.38 -4.25 -10.08
CA PHE A 580 19.50 -3.58 -9.44
C PHE A 580 20.25 -2.73 -10.45
N LEU A 581 20.39 -1.44 -10.18
CA LEU A 581 21.12 -0.51 -11.04
C LEU A 581 22.46 -0.12 -10.42
N LEU A 582 23.54 -0.33 -11.17
CA LEU A 582 24.87 0.09 -10.78
C LEU A 582 25.18 1.51 -11.25
N ASN A 583 25.87 2.27 -10.41
CA ASN A 583 26.30 3.63 -10.75
C ASN A 583 27.32 3.61 -11.91
N THR A 584 27.05 4.39 -12.95
CA THR A 584 27.85 4.45 -14.19
C THR A 584 29.34 4.73 -13.99
N LYS A 585 29.69 5.49 -12.94
CA LYS A 585 31.10 5.87 -12.65
C LYS A 585 31.93 4.70 -12.11
N LEU A 586 31.27 3.64 -11.65
CA LEU A 586 31.91 2.51 -10.98
C LEU A 586 31.98 1.26 -11.85
N VAL A 587 31.39 1.29 -13.02
CA VAL A 587 31.22 0.14 -13.91
C VAL A 587 32.39 0.07 -14.89
N LYS A 588 32.99 -1.11 -15.03
CA LYS A 588 34.05 -1.37 -16.02
C LYS A 588 33.53 -1.23 -17.45
N GLN A 589 32.45 -1.90 -17.74
CA GLN A 589 31.78 -1.92 -19.03
C GLN A 589 30.28 -2.17 -18.83
N PRO A 590 29.41 -1.79 -19.80
CA PRO A 590 28.02 -2.15 -19.75
C PRO A 590 27.84 -3.66 -19.70
N ALA A 591 26.99 -4.14 -18.77
CA ALA A 591 26.71 -5.56 -18.62
C ALA A 591 25.34 -5.76 -17.96
N VAL A 592 24.74 -6.91 -18.22
CA VAL A 592 23.52 -7.39 -17.55
C VAL A 592 23.85 -8.69 -16.85
N GLY A 593 23.53 -8.76 -15.57
CA GLY A 593 23.58 -9.97 -14.76
C GLY A 593 22.19 -10.46 -14.41
N ILE A 594 22.02 -11.76 -14.32
CA ILE A 594 20.74 -12.38 -13.96
C ILE A 594 20.99 -13.38 -12.85
N ASN A 595 20.17 -13.30 -11.81
CA ASN A 595 20.10 -14.26 -10.73
C ASN A 595 18.67 -14.84 -10.68
N ILE A 596 18.56 -16.17 -10.78
CA ILE A 596 17.30 -16.90 -10.67
C ILE A 596 17.41 -17.80 -9.45
N THR A 597 16.61 -17.51 -8.42
CA THR A 597 16.57 -18.25 -7.16
C THR A 597 15.20 -18.84 -6.91
N LYS A 598 15.17 -19.99 -6.25
CA LYS A 598 13.93 -20.61 -5.78
C LYS A 598 13.67 -20.19 -4.34
N ASP A 599 12.56 -19.52 -4.10
CA ASP A 599 12.11 -19.22 -2.75
C ASP A 599 11.38 -20.43 -2.16
N LEU A 600 12.05 -21.15 -1.28
CA LEU A 600 11.49 -22.33 -0.62
C LEU A 600 10.34 -22.00 0.35
N THR A 601 10.22 -20.75 0.78
CA THR A 601 9.18 -20.31 1.73
C THR A 601 7.88 -19.93 1.04
N LEU A 602 7.96 -19.35 -0.16
CA LEU A 602 6.81 -18.87 -0.94
C LEU A 602 6.44 -19.82 -2.09
N ALA A 603 7.23 -20.88 -2.35
CA ALA A 603 7.11 -21.78 -3.50
C ALA A 603 7.11 -21.06 -4.87
N GLU A 604 7.68 -19.88 -4.94
CA GLU A 604 7.77 -19.04 -6.13
C GLU A 604 9.22 -18.76 -6.51
N ASP A 605 9.51 -18.80 -7.81
CA ASP A 605 10.84 -18.48 -8.33
C ASP A 605 11.02 -16.95 -8.37
N ARG A 606 12.20 -16.46 -7.99
CA ARG A 606 12.57 -15.04 -8.05
C ARG A 606 13.57 -14.78 -9.16
N LEU A 607 13.35 -13.71 -9.91
CA LEU A 607 14.23 -13.18 -10.92
C LEU A 607 14.82 -11.85 -10.45
N GLU A 608 16.14 -11.75 -10.43
CA GLU A 608 16.87 -10.54 -10.09
C GLU A 608 17.76 -10.15 -11.27
N ILE A 609 17.59 -8.93 -11.77
CA ILE A 609 18.34 -8.40 -12.91
C ILE A 609 19.26 -7.29 -12.44
N VAL A 610 20.57 -7.43 -12.67
CA VAL A 610 21.56 -6.41 -12.36
C VAL A 610 21.95 -5.71 -13.65
N ILE A 611 21.75 -4.40 -13.74
CA ILE A 611 22.05 -3.59 -14.90
C ILE A 611 23.23 -2.64 -14.60
N ALA A 612 24.32 -2.87 -15.28
CA ALA A 612 25.47 -1.98 -15.33
C ALA A 612 25.48 -1.23 -16.67
N PHE A 613 25.32 0.09 -16.65
CA PHE A 613 25.18 0.89 -17.88
C PHE A 613 26.07 2.13 -17.87
N LYS A 614 26.30 2.75 -19.03
CA LYS A 614 27.15 3.93 -19.21
C LYS A 614 26.42 5.20 -19.64
N SER A 615 25.20 5.09 -20.17
CA SER A 615 24.38 6.23 -20.59
C SER A 615 22.91 6.06 -20.18
N GLU A 616 22.21 7.17 -19.96
CA GLU A 616 20.78 7.17 -19.66
C GLU A 616 19.92 6.64 -20.81
N THR A 617 20.31 6.90 -22.05
CA THR A 617 19.63 6.35 -23.22
C THR A 617 19.67 4.83 -23.23
N MET A 618 20.86 4.26 -23.00
CA MET A 618 21.01 2.81 -22.87
C MET A 618 20.19 2.23 -21.72
N LEU A 619 20.14 2.91 -20.58
CA LEU A 619 19.30 2.47 -19.46
C LEU A 619 17.82 2.46 -19.85
N ASN A 620 17.32 3.53 -20.44
CA ASN A 620 15.92 3.63 -20.82
C ASN A 620 15.52 2.54 -21.83
N ASP A 621 16.40 2.24 -22.80
CA ASP A 621 16.14 1.16 -23.76
C ASP A 621 16.14 -0.23 -23.10
N LEU A 622 17.06 -0.48 -22.15
CA LEU A 622 17.07 -1.70 -21.34
C LEU A 622 15.83 -1.82 -20.46
N LEU A 623 15.35 -0.72 -19.87
CA LEU A 623 14.13 -0.72 -19.07
C LEU A 623 12.88 -1.08 -19.89
N VAL A 624 12.84 -0.72 -21.18
CA VAL A 624 11.78 -1.16 -22.10
C VAL A 624 11.80 -2.68 -22.28
N GLU A 625 12.96 -3.27 -22.47
CA GLU A 625 13.09 -4.72 -22.58
C GLU A 625 12.73 -5.44 -21.26
N VAL A 626 13.19 -4.93 -20.11
CA VAL A 626 12.82 -5.45 -18.77
C VAL A 626 11.33 -5.35 -18.54
N PHE A 627 10.70 -4.24 -18.95
CA PHE A 627 9.26 -4.07 -18.88
C PHE A 627 8.53 -5.14 -19.71
N SER A 628 8.94 -5.34 -20.94
CA SER A 628 8.35 -6.36 -21.82
C SER A 628 8.49 -7.76 -21.21
N LEU A 629 9.63 -8.05 -20.59
CA LEU A 629 9.89 -9.32 -19.90
C LEU A 629 8.99 -9.48 -18.67
N ALA A 630 8.85 -8.45 -17.86
CA ALA A 630 8.07 -8.46 -16.61
C ALA A 630 6.55 -8.57 -16.84
N THR A 631 6.06 -8.09 -17.98
CA THR A 631 4.63 -8.03 -18.27
C THR A 631 4.09 -9.24 -19.05
N HIS A 632 4.97 -10.10 -19.57
CA HIS A 632 4.58 -11.30 -20.31
C HIS A 632 4.76 -12.55 -19.46
N LYS A 633 3.67 -13.00 -18.84
CA LYS A 633 3.65 -14.09 -17.87
C LYS A 633 4.31 -15.39 -18.39
N GLU A 634 3.95 -15.84 -19.59
CA GLU A 634 4.52 -17.09 -20.17
C GLU A 634 6.03 -16.97 -20.38
N LEU A 635 6.51 -15.79 -20.81
CA LEU A 635 7.94 -15.54 -20.99
C LEU A 635 8.66 -15.52 -19.65
N PHE A 636 8.06 -14.88 -18.65
CA PHE A 636 8.60 -14.82 -17.29
C PHE A 636 8.71 -16.23 -16.68
N GLU A 637 7.65 -17.05 -16.79
CA GLU A 637 7.64 -18.44 -16.32
C GLU A 637 8.70 -19.28 -17.03
N ARG A 638 8.92 -19.09 -18.33
CA ARG A 638 9.99 -19.78 -19.07
C ARG A 638 11.37 -19.35 -18.59
N LEU A 639 11.58 -18.06 -18.33
CA LEU A 639 12.86 -17.54 -17.84
C LEU A 639 13.22 -18.09 -16.46
N THR A 640 12.27 -18.21 -15.54
CA THR A 640 12.54 -18.74 -14.20
C THR A 640 12.91 -20.22 -14.20
N GLN A 641 12.60 -20.96 -15.28
CA GLN A 641 12.94 -22.37 -15.42
C GLN A 641 14.29 -22.64 -16.11
N VAL A 642 14.91 -21.61 -16.64
CA VAL A 642 16.21 -21.69 -17.35
C VAL A 642 17.33 -22.13 -16.41
N LYS A 643 18.19 -23.05 -16.89
CA LYS A 643 19.32 -23.56 -16.13
C LYS A 643 20.68 -23.31 -16.78
N THR A 644 20.69 -22.92 -18.05
CA THR A 644 21.91 -22.71 -18.83
C THR A 644 21.87 -21.39 -19.60
N LEU A 645 23.04 -20.85 -19.95
CA LEU A 645 23.12 -19.64 -20.77
C LEU A 645 22.48 -19.84 -22.16
N LEU A 646 22.63 -21.00 -22.75
CA LEU A 646 22.03 -21.31 -24.05
C LEU A 646 20.49 -21.29 -23.99
N GLU A 647 19.90 -21.91 -22.98
CA GLU A 647 18.45 -21.85 -22.75
C GLU A 647 17.97 -20.41 -22.52
N LEU A 648 18.77 -19.60 -21.79
CA LEU A 648 18.46 -18.19 -21.57
C LEU A 648 18.48 -17.37 -22.86
N GLU A 649 19.48 -17.58 -23.71
CA GLU A 649 19.58 -16.94 -25.01
C GLU A 649 18.45 -17.37 -25.95
N GLU A 650 17.98 -18.63 -25.90
CA GLU A 650 16.83 -19.12 -26.65
C GLU A 650 15.50 -18.52 -26.18
N VAL A 651 15.37 -18.25 -24.89
CA VAL A 651 14.14 -17.62 -24.34
C VAL A 651 14.10 -16.14 -24.66
N LEU A 652 15.24 -15.46 -24.83
CA LEU A 652 15.35 -14.05 -25.17
C LEU A 652 15.37 -13.77 -26.69
N ILE A 653 15.16 -14.75 -27.53
CA ILE A 653 14.99 -14.58 -28.97
C ILE A 653 13.62 -14.07 -29.30
#